data_b3aac35e0f8f9e36613c69350a1940b4
#
_entry.id   b3aac35e0f8f9e36613c69350a1940b4
#
_cell.length_a   1.000
_cell.length_b   1.000
_cell.length_c   1.000
_cell.angle_alpha   90.00
_cell.angle_beta   90.00
_cell.angle_gamma   90.00
#
_symmetry.space_group_name_H-M   'P 1'
#
loop_
_entity.id
_entity.type
_entity.pdbx_description
1 polymer ?
#
loop_
_entity_poly.entity_id
_entity_poly.type
_entity_poly.pdbx_seq_one_letter_code
_entity_poly.pdbx_strand_id
1 'polypeptide(L)'
;MTIVRRVMFCALYVLAAAAAHAQVQTGSIAGTVTDSSNAVLPGVTVTLSGEKLIGGAQVQATDSTGAYRFDRLPPGTYLVRFELQGFRSVQHGDIAVNAAFVANVNAKLEVGNVSETITVTGESPTVDTKSNLQQTVMNQDVLEGIPSGRDPWSVAKIIPGVQVATYDVGGTQSYQQSSLSAHGSSTNDVSYNIDGATVNWPGGGGGATMLYYDQGMFEEVNYLTSAIPAEVMAGGVSINMVTKDAGNRWRGDARYSYSSGCLDSHNVKPGCLESDNLGPPLPSTFLGNPTQSTYDFNLAGGGALMKDRLWVNGSARRWVVNKLVNAHNADGSQAIDDNTLKNYSGKGVFSASSNQKISVSYNWNNKIRGHRRDGSFDAPDIASLVQTNPASSTQAKYTGIHNKLVFESSFSVMNGTTTYSYQPDTPPTAIRIEDASANKAYNAAQRYETNPNRRWQFDNVGSMTKSGWGGDHLFKGGVQYARLFFDDYVNVQNALYLLYTNGKPTQVQQWNSPADAIQYENVLGFFGQDTWTAGRHLTLNLGFRFDHNVGTLPAQSTPGGLYVGPKNISESSPIHQSLGVWRTGLVFDPLADGKTALKTSYSRYGLQVGIDRVLNVNPLQSDSQKCTWTDPNGDGIAQPSEISQCTGYAGITSHYADPVNGPKWPYSDEVTAGVEREVMRNMRVGVMYYHRTNRNQIGTRNMAIPTSAYTSVPVNVPNGPNGPTTATVYNLNPAFFGSQFQNNVVDNDPYLNTNYDGVEVTANKRFSKNWQMVGGLTIGRNKGGINTGGSSTGNTSSGQSSTLDLNDPNNTLYTNGVVGNDSVVAFRLSGSYQFPWAITMAGSLVSNGGYPYYSSYAVSAPCCRRLRDRRK
;
A
#
# COMPACT_ATOMS: atom_id res chain seq x y z
N MET A 1 -35.12 29.12 13.67
CA MET A 1 -34.99 28.07 12.65
C MET A 1 -33.61 27.36 12.67
N THR A 2 -32.50 28.02 12.96
CA THR A 2 -31.15 27.43 12.93
C THR A 2 -30.89 26.40 14.04
N ILE A 3 -31.43 26.60 15.26
CA ILE A 3 -31.25 25.68 16.40
C ILE A 3 -32.05 24.38 16.19
N VAL A 4 -33.28 24.46 15.70
CA VAL A 4 -34.13 23.27 15.42
C VAL A 4 -33.53 22.46 14.27
N ARG A 5 -32.95 23.09 13.27
CA ARG A 5 -32.21 22.41 12.19
C ARG A 5 -30.95 21.70 12.71
N ARG A 6 -30.20 22.34 13.63
CA ARG A 6 -29.02 21.73 14.27
C ARG A 6 -29.40 20.57 15.19
N VAL A 7 -30.47 20.71 15.97
CA VAL A 7 -30.99 19.62 16.84
C VAL A 7 -31.56 18.49 16.00
N MET A 8 -32.27 18.77 14.91
CA MET A 8 -32.74 17.75 13.97
C MET A 8 -31.58 17.08 13.22
N PHE A 9 -30.53 17.82 12.85
CA PHE A 9 -29.30 17.24 12.29
C PHE A 9 -28.55 16.38 13.32
N CYS A 10 -28.44 16.84 14.57
CA CYS A 10 -27.84 16.02 15.64
C CYS A 10 -28.70 14.79 15.97
N ALA A 11 -30.01 14.92 15.97
CA ALA A 11 -30.93 13.76 16.17
C ALA A 11 -30.89 12.79 15.00
N LEU A 12 -30.85 13.28 13.74
CA LEU A 12 -30.59 12.44 12.57
C LEU A 12 -29.20 11.79 12.60
N TYR A 13 -28.19 12.51 13.08
CA TYR A 13 -26.83 12.00 13.28
C TYR A 13 -26.79 10.89 14.34
N VAL A 14 -27.51 11.06 15.44
CA VAL A 14 -27.61 10.07 16.51
C VAL A 14 -28.43 8.85 16.06
N LEU A 15 -29.49 9.07 15.27
CA LEU A 15 -30.29 7.99 14.67
C LEU A 15 -29.54 7.27 13.52
N ALA A 16 -28.73 7.98 12.73
CA ALA A 16 -27.85 7.38 11.72
C ALA A 16 -26.66 6.67 12.37
N ALA A 17 -26.15 7.17 13.52
CA ALA A 17 -25.12 6.50 14.30
C ALA A 17 -25.59 5.18 14.90
N ALA A 18 -26.91 4.97 15.07
CA ALA A 18 -27.50 3.71 15.53
C ALA A 18 -27.54 2.61 14.47
N ALA A 19 -27.16 2.88 13.21
CA ALA A 19 -27.32 1.98 12.08
C ALA A 19 -26.04 1.67 11.28
N ALA A 20 -24.84 1.98 11.80
CA ALA A 20 -23.61 1.97 10.98
C ALA A 20 -22.45 1.12 11.55
N HIS A 21 -21.44 0.57 10.73
CA HIS A 21 -20.62 -0.58 11.20
C HIS A 21 -19.37 -0.96 10.36
N ALA A 22 -18.39 -1.70 10.87
CA ALA A 22 -16.97 -1.85 10.48
C ALA A 22 -16.49 -3.06 9.61
N GLN A 23 -15.18 -3.11 9.27
CA GLN A 23 -14.50 -3.93 8.25
C GLN A 23 -14.14 -5.39 8.65
N VAL A 24 -13.69 -6.22 7.64
CA VAL A 24 -13.38 -7.66 7.80
C VAL A 24 -12.15 -7.91 8.65
N GLN A 25 -12.33 -8.31 9.89
CA GLN A 25 -11.26 -8.73 10.82
C GLN A 25 -11.50 -10.13 11.37
N THR A 26 -12.59 -10.75 10.97
CA THR A 26 -13.09 -12.01 11.52
C THR A 26 -13.38 -12.97 10.39
N GLY A 27 -13.33 -14.26 10.68
CA GLY A 27 -13.80 -15.30 9.81
C GLY A 27 -15.13 -15.87 10.26
N SER A 28 -15.54 -16.98 9.64
CA SER A 28 -16.77 -17.69 9.94
C SER A 28 -16.55 -19.20 9.85
N ILE A 29 -17.37 -19.96 10.55
CA ILE A 29 -17.53 -21.40 10.36
C ILE A 29 -18.97 -21.63 9.90
N ALA A 30 -19.15 -22.33 8.78
CA ALA A 30 -20.47 -22.71 8.27
C ALA A 30 -20.44 -24.16 7.77
N GLY A 31 -21.59 -24.80 7.67
CA GLY A 31 -21.65 -26.15 7.15
C GLY A 31 -23.05 -26.72 7.16
N THR A 32 -23.19 -27.97 6.70
CA THR A 32 -24.42 -28.70 6.66
C THR A 32 -24.24 -30.03 7.42
N VAL A 33 -25.24 -30.41 8.19
CA VAL A 33 -25.27 -31.68 8.91
C VAL A 33 -26.22 -32.65 8.19
N THR A 34 -25.75 -33.87 7.95
CA THR A 34 -26.50 -34.93 7.25
C THR A 34 -26.41 -36.25 8.03
N ASP A 35 -27.31 -37.18 7.71
CA ASP A 35 -27.20 -38.56 8.15
C ASP A 35 -26.32 -39.43 7.23
N SER A 36 -26.27 -40.75 7.52
CA SER A 36 -25.52 -41.71 6.72
C SER A 36 -26.03 -41.86 5.28
N SER A 37 -27.28 -41.48 5.00
CA SER A 37 -27.89 -41.50 3.66
C SER A 37 -27.70 -40.18 2.88
N ASN A 38 -27.03 -39.18 3.47
CA ASN A 38 -26.88 -37.79 3.00
C ASN A 38 -28.18 -36.96 3.07
N ALA A 39 -29.21 -37.42 3.81
CA ALA A 39 -30.37 -36.59 4.11
C ALA A 39 -29.98 -35.51 5.16
N VAL A 40 -30.51 -34.31 4.99
CA VAL A 40 -30.22 -33.17 5.90
C VAL A 40 -30.85 -33.41 7.27
N LEU A 41 -30.19 -33.02 8.34
CA LEU A 41 -30.63 -33.15 9.73
C LEU A 41 -30.94 -31.78 10.34
N PRO A 42 -32.19 -31.33 10.38
CA PRO A 42 -32.61 -30.16 11.14
C PRO A 42 -32.56 -30.41 12.66
N GLY A 43 -32.35 -29.34 13.43
CA GLY A 43 -32.40 -29.38 14.89
C GLY A 43 -31.18 -30.01 15.57
N VAL A 44 -30.12 -30.31 14.86
CA VAL A 44 -28.86 -30.73 15.47
C VAL A 44 -28.28 -29.60 16.31
N THR A 45 -27.98 -29.85 17.56
CA THR A 45 -27.28 -28.92 18.43
C THR A 45 -25.82 -28.85 18.01
N VAL A 46 -25.38 -27.66 17.58
CA VAL A 46 -24.00 -27.39 17.17
C VAL A 46 -23.36 -26.48 18.21
N THR A 47 -22.29 -26.93 18.84
CA THR A 47 -21.55 -26.19 19.87
C THR A 47 -20.17 -25.84 19.36
N LEU A 48 -19.87 -24.54 19.29
CA LEU A 48 -18.56 -23.99 18.96
C LEU A 48 -17.82 -23.64 20.24
N SER A 49 -16.55 -24.05 20.34
CA SER A 49 -15.65 -23.70 21.44
C SER A 49 -14.25 -23.31 20.92
N GLY A 50 -13.52 -22.48 21.68
CA GLY A 50 -12.17 -22.02 21.32
C GLY A 50 -11.64 -20.98 22.30
N GLU A 51 -10.31 -20.89 22.46
CA GLU A 51 -9.68 -19.94 23.40
C GLU A 51 -9.94 -18.46 23.04
N LYS A 52 -10.21 -18.16 21.76
CA LYS A 52 -10.46 -16.80 21.27
C LYS A 52 -11.93 -16.38 21.36
N LEU A 53 -12.85 -17.30 21.75
CA LEU A 53 -14.27 -16.98 21.94
C LEU A 53 -14.46 -16.18 23.22
N ILE A 54 -15.05 -15.02 23.07
CA ILE A 54 -15.43 -14.14 24.18
C ILE A 54 -16.85 -14.54 24.62
N GLY A 55 -17.01 -14.82 25.92
CA GLY A 55 -18.29 -15.25 26.48
C GLY A 55 -18.49 -16.77 26.51
N GLY A 56 -17.47 -17.56 26.17
CA GLY A 56 -17.49 -19.01 26.22
C GLY A 56 -18.03 -19.66 24.96
N ALA A 57 -18.45 -20.92 25.06
CA ALA A 57 -18.98 -21.69 23.95
C ALA A 57 -20.26 -21.08 23.37
N GLN A 58 -20.36 -21.04 22.03
CA GLN A 58 -21.58 -20.64 21.32
C GLN A 58 -22.37 -21.87 20.89
N VAL A 59 -23.70 -21.81 20.99
CA VAL A 59 -24.57 -22.93 20.65
C VAL A 59 -25.64 -22.48 19.67
N GLN A 60 -25.85 -23.25 18.61
CA GLN A 60 -26.90 -23.06 17.61
C GLN A 60 -27.56 -24.41 17.30
N ALA A 61 -28.79 -24.39 16.75
CA ALA A 61 -29.43 -25.56 16.14
C ALA A 61 -29.34 -25.41 14.59
N THR A 62 -29.18 -26.53 13.88
CA THR A 62 -29.31 -26.55 12.42
C THR A 62 -30.71 -26.17 11.99
N ASP A 63 -30.83 -25.44 10.89
CA ASP A 63 -32.12 -25.03 10.31
C ASP A 63 -32.81 -26.16 9.53
N SER A 64 -33.94 -25.83 8.85
CA SER A 64 -34.72 -26.78 8.04
C SER A 64 -33.95 -27.40 6.87
N THR A 65 -32.80 -26.83 6.47
CA THR A 65 -31.92 -27.37 5.44
C THR A 65 -30.71 -28.11 6.01
N GLY A 66 -30.64 -28.27 7.33
CA GLY A 66 -29.52 -28.87 8.05
C GLY A 66 -28.31 -27.93 8.14
N ALA A 67 -28.44 -26.67 7.77
CA ALA A 67 -27.37 -25.70 7.76
C ALA A 67 -27.18 -25.04 9.14
N TYR A 68 -25.91 -24.64 9.41
CA TYR A 68 -25.52 -23.84 10.56
C TYR A 68 -24.45 -22.87 10.20
N ARG A 69 -24.31 -21.77 10.97
CA ARG A 69 -23.27 -20.77 10.72
C ARG A 69 -22.89 -19.99 11.97
N PHE A 70 -21.60 -19.95 12.28
CA PHE A 70 -21.00 -19.08 13.28
C PHE A 70 -20.19 -17.99 12.56
N ASP A 71 -20.60 -16.75 12.73
CA ASP A 71 -19.95 -15.60 12.11
C ASP A 71 -19.07 -14.84 13.11
N ARG A 72 -18.13 -14.05 12.58
CA ARG A 72 -17.27 -13.11 13.31
C ARG A 72 -16.40 -13.76 14.37
N LEU A 73 -15.85 -14.87 13.99
CA LEU A 73 -14.87 -15.55 14.78
C LEU A 73 -13.52 -14.83 14.65
N PRO A 74 -12.90 -14.41 15.76
CA PRO A 74 -11.53 -13.95 15.72
C PRO A 74 -10.63 -14.97 15.04
N PRO A 75 -9.55 -14.57 14.36
CA PRO A 75 -8.56 -15.51 13.85
C PRO A 75 -8.03 -16.42 14.96
N GLY A 76 -8.04 -17.72 14.70
CA GLY A 76 -7.67 -18.71 15.71
C GLY A 76 -8.13 -20.14 15.39
N THR A 77 -7.95 -21.03 16.34
CA THR A 77 -8.32 -22.46 16.21
C THR A 77 -9.55 -22.75 17.05
N TYR A 78 -10.47 -23.48 16.45
CA TYR A 78 -11.80 -23.77 17.03
C TYR A 78 -12.11 -25.26 17.00
N LEU A 79 -13.10 -25.64 17.84
CA LEU A 79 -13.66 -26.96 17.93
C LEU A 79 -15.19 -26.85 17.78
N VAL A 80 -15.77 -27.65 16.89
CA VAL A 80 -17.23 -27.75 16.69
C VAL A 80 -17.70 -29.13 17.04
N ARG A 81 -18.73 -29.20 17.89
CA ARG A 81 -19.39 -30.44 18.32
C ARG A 81 -20.85 -30.47 17.85
N PHE A 82 -21.26 -31.62 17.32
CA PHE A 82 -22.62 -31.86 16.78
C PHE A 82 -23.31 -32.94 17.59
N GLU A 83 -24.51 -32.65 18.05
CA GLU A 83 -25.29 -33.54 18.92
C GLU A 83 -26.77 -33.58 18.51
N LEU A 84 -27.31 -34.78 18.35
CA LEU A 84 -28.75 -35.03 18.11
C LEU A 84 -29.16 -36.32 18.82
N GLN A 85 -30.31 -36.26 19.47
CA GLN A 85 -30.84 -37.45 20.17
C GLN A 85 -31.05 -38.60 19.18
N GLY A 86 -30.53 -39.80 19.49
CA GLY A 86 -30.58 -40.98 18.62
C GLY A 86 -29.40 -41.10 17.63
N PHE A 87 -28.47 -40.15 17.67
CA PHE A 87 -27.23 -40.16 16.85
C PHE A 87 -26.01 -40.12 17.75
N ARG A 88 -24.89 -40.66 17.25
CA ARG A 88 -23.56 -40.49 17.86
C ARG A 88 -23.11 -39.04 17.72
N SER A 89 -22.53 -38.51 18.79
CA SER A 89 -21.94 -37.18 18.75
C SER A 89 -20.70 -37.13 17.82
N VAL A 90 -20.58 -36.10 17.03
CA VAL A 90 -19.39 -35.85 16.16
C VAL A 90 -18.70 -34.59 16.62
N GLN A 91 -17.36 -34.60 16.69
CA GLN A 91 -16.57 -33.45 17.07
C GLN A 91 -15.45 -33.24 16.05
N HIS A 92 -15.40 -32.01 15.47
CA HIS A 92 -14.32 -31.55 14.60
C HIS A 92 -13.42 -30.61 15.38
N GLY A 93 -12.14 -31.00 15.54
CA GLY A 93 -11.12 -30.20 16.21
C GLY A 93 -10.17 -29.50 15.22
N ASP A 94 -9.33 -28.61 15.74
CA ASP A 94 -8.26 -27.91 15.00
C ASP A 94 -8.73 -27.14 13.76
N ILE A 95 -9.94 -26.57 13.81
CA ILE A 95 -10.49 -25.76 12.72
C ILE A 95 -9.84 -24.38 12.76
N ALA A 96 -8.92 -24.13 11.83
CA ALA A 96 -8.26 -22.83 11.69
C ALA A 96 -9.19 -21.86 10.94
N VAL A 97 -9.50 -20.73 11.58
CA VAL A 97 -10.27 -19.62 11.02
C VAL A 97 -9.37 -18.39 10.92
N ASN A 98 -9.24 -17.84 9.73
CA ASN A 98 -8.53 -16.59 9.45
C ASN A 98 -9.53 -15.47 9.17
N ALA A 99 -9.10 -14.21 9.20
CA ALA A 99 -9.96 -13.09 8.79
C ALA A 99 -10.41 -13.24 7.32
N ALA A 100 -11.63 -12.83 7.04
CA ALA A 100 -12.27 -12.94 5.71
C ALA A 100 -12.41 -14.36 5.15
N PHE A 101 -12.19 -15.42 5.95
CA PHE A 101 -12.27 -16.81 5.53
C PHE A 101 -13.52 -17.49 6.10
N VAL A 102 -14.21 -18.26 5.26
CA VAL A 102 -15.34 -19.11 5.71
C VAL A 102 -14.90 -20.57 5.71
N ALA A 103 -14.68 -21.13 6.89
CA ALA A 103 -14.38 -22.55 7.05
C ALA A 103 -15.67 -23.37 6.85
N ASN A 104 -15.74 -24.13 5.76
CA ASN A 104 -16.87 -25.00 5.47
C ASN A 104 -16.69 -26.35 6.17
N VAL A 105 -17.36 -26.57 7.30
CA VAL A 105 -17.24 -27.77 8.15
C VAL A 105 -18.57 -28.56 8.12
N ASN A 106 -18.67 -29.53 7.24
CA ASN A 106 -19.82 -30.43 7.15
C ASN A 106 -19.66 -31.59 8.13
N ALA A 107 -20.76 -32.04 8.69
CA ALA A 107 -20.76 -33.19 9.58
C ALA A 107 -21.74 -34.26 9.10
N LYS A 108 -21.37 -35.53 9.29
CA LYS A 108 -22.23 -36.69 9.02
C LYS A 108 -22.47 -37.44 10.33
N LEU A 109 -23.73 -37.51 10.76
CA LEU A 109 -24.09 -38.20 11.98
C LEU A 109 -24.58 -39.63 11.66
N GLU A 110 -24.15 -40.58 12.49
CA GLU A 110 -24.58 -41.97 12.43
C GLU A 110 -25.54 -42.27 13.57
N VAL A 111 -26.55 -43.10 13.32
CA VAL A 111 -27.47 -43.56 14.36
C VAL A 111 -26.70 -44.27 15.47
N GLY A 112 -26.96 -43.92 16.72
CA GLY A 112 -26.26 -44.47 17.88
C GLY A 112 -26.56 -43.67 19.15
N ASN A 113 -25.80 -43.96 20.21
CA ASN A 113 -25.99 -43.30 21.50
C ASN A 113 -25.21 -41.95 21.51
N VAL A 114 -25.84 -40.86 21.96
CA VAL A 114 -25.22 -39.50 22.10
C VAL A 114 -23.97 -39.50 22.99
N SER A 115 -23.86 -40.47 23.94
CA SER A 115 -22.68 -40.59 24.79
C SER A 115 -21.42 -41.09 24.04
N GLU A 116 -21.58 -41.68 22.85
CA GLU A 116 -20.45 -42.08 22.00
C GLU A 116 -20.04 -40.90 21.12
N THR A 117 -18.83 -40.38 21.31
CA THR A 117 -18.31 -39.26 20.53
C THR A 117 -17.30 -39.74 19.51
N ILE A 118 -17.54 -39.45 18.23
CA ILE A 118 -16.58 -39.65 17.16
C ILE A 118 -15.76 -38.36 17.02
N THR A 119 -14.48 -38.39 17.33
CA THR A 119 -13.59 -37.25 17.14
C THR A 119 -12.96 -37.30 15.77
N VAL A 120 -13.28 -36.33 14.94
CA VAL A 120 -12.63 -36.09 13.65
C VAL A 120 -11.53 -35.05 13.85
N THR A 121 -10.27 -35.48 13.86
CA THR A 121 -9.14 -34.58 14.04
C THR A 121 -8.60 -34.08 12.71
N GLY A 122 -8.34 -32.78 12.62
CA GLY A 122 -7.45 -32.15 11.66
C GLY A 122 -7.95 -32.01 10.22
N GLU A 123 -9.25 -31.84 9.96
CA GLU A 123 -9.77 -31.39 8.65
C GLU A 123 -10.20 -29.93 8.72
N SER A 124 -9.21 -29.01 8.72
CA SER A 124 -9.51 -27.60 8.50
C SER A 124 -9.58 -27.31 6.99
N PRO A 125 -10.73 -26.86 6.45
CA PRO A 125 -10.84 -26.55 5.03
C PRO A 125 -9.79 -25.56 4.59
N THR A 126 -9.17 -25.77 3.43
CA THR A 126 -8.16 -24.88 2.86
C THR A 126 -8.69 -24.08 1.66
N VAL A 127 -9.78 -24.54 1.04
CA VAL A 127 -10.48 -23.87 -0.05
C VAL A 127 -11.69 -23.13 0.51
N ASP A 128 -11.84 -21.84 0.16
CA ASP A 128 -13.04 -21.08 0.48
C ASP A 128 -14.06 -21.24 -0.66
N THR A 129 -15.15 -21.96 -0.41
CA THR A 129 -16.24 -22.20 -1.37
C THR A 129 -17.39 -21.19 -1.21
N LYS A 130 -17.23 -20.17 -0.35
CA LYS A 130 -18.25 -19.15 -0.08
C LYS A 130 -17.81 -17.74 -0.48
N SER A 131 -16.52 -17.55 -0.76
CA SER A 131 -15.98 -16.27 -1.19
C SER A 131 -15.13 -16.40 -2.45
N ASN A 132 -15.28 -15.47 -3.37
CA ASN A 132 -14.42 -15.32 -4.54
C ASN A 132 -13.14 -14.54 -4.27
N LEU A 133 -12.98 -13.99 -3.08
CA LEU A 133 -11.83 -13.20 -2.63
C LEU A 133 -10.51 -13.94 -2.89
N GLN A 134 -9.54 -13.24 -3.47
CA GLN A 134 -8.17 -13.73 -3.60
C GLN A 134 -7.33 -13.11 -2.49
N GLN A 135 -6.91 -13.95 -1.55
CA GLN A 135 -6.11 -13.52 -0.41
C GLN A 135 -5.01 -14.51 -0.04
N THR A 136 -3.91 -13.95 0.47
CA THR A 136 -2.86 -14.72 1.15
C THR A 136 -2.79 -14.28 2.60
N VAL A 137 -3.01 -15.23 3.51
CA VAL A 137 -2.96 -14.99 4.95
C VAL A 137 -1.61 -15.43 5.48
N MET A 138 -0.90 -14.50 6.09
CA MET A 138 0.34 -14.74 6.84
C MET A 138 -0.02 -14.80 8.33
N ASN A 139 -0.35 -16.00 8.80
CA ASN A 139 -0.60 -16.25 10.21
C ASN A 139 0.72 -16.28 11.00
N GLN A 140 0.64 -16.44 12.31
CA GLN A 140 1.81 -16.39 13.19
C GLN A 140 2.86 -17.46 12.84
N ASP A 141 2.43 -18.69 12.49
CA ASP A 141 3.36 -19.76 12.09
C ASP A 141 4.18 -19.38 10.85
N VAL A 142 3.56 -18.70 9.88
CA VAL A 142 4.23 -18.21 8.66
C VAL A 142 5.13 -17.02 8.97
N LEU A 143 4.63 -16.04 9.74
CA LEU A 143 5.35 -14.81 10.09
C LEU A 143 6.61 -15.08 10.93
N GLU A 144 6.58 -16.10 11.77
CA GLU A 144 7.71 -16.51 12.60
C GLU A 144 8.61 -17.55 11.93
N GLY A 145 7.99 -18.42 11.11
CA GLY A 145 8.69 -19.56 10.48
C GLY A 145 9.40 -19.23 9.17
N ILE A 146 9.10 -18.12 8.51
CA ILE A 146 9.71 -17.76 7.21
C ILE A 146 10.64 -16.54 7.38
N PRO A 147 11.89 -16.59 6.88
CA PRO A 147 12.81 -15.46 6.94
C PRO A 147 12.26 -14.22 6.22
N SER A 148 12.14 -13.11 6.93
CA SER A 148 11.71 -11.82 6.40
C SER A 148 12.35 -10.67 7.17
N GLY A 149 12.24 -9.42 6.66
CA GLY A 149 12.63 -8.20 7.38
C GLY A 149 11.67 -7.85 8.54
N ARG A 150 10.64 -8.67 8.78
CA ARG A 150 9.61 -8.47 9.81
C ARG A 150 8.84 -7.16 9.66
N ASP A 151 8.50 -6.85 8.44
CA ASP A 151 7.64 -5.74 8.04
C ASP A 151 6.71 -6.17 6.90
N PRO A 152 5.58 -5.47 6.67
CA PRO A 152 4.61 -5.88 5.64
C PRO A 152 5.17 -5.90 4.21
N TRP A 153 6.14 -5.07 3.90
CA TRP A 153 6.72 -4.99 2.55
C TRP A 153 7.65 -6.17 2.27
N SER A 154 8.50 -6.52 3.24
CA SER A 154 9.39 -7.69 3.11
C SER A 154 8.63 -9.01 3.11
N VAL A 155 7.48 -9.09 3.80
CA VAL A 155 6.57 -10.24 3.73
C VAL A 155 5.85 -10.29 2.38
N ALA A 156 5.44 -9.15 1.82
CA ALA A 156 4.75 -9.10 0.53
C ALA A 156 5.57 -9.70 -0.63
N LYS A 157 6.90 -9.68 -0.56
CA LYS A 157 7.78 -10.23 -1.61
C LYS A 157 7.59 -11.73 -1.86
N ILE A 158 7.08 -12.48 -0.87
CA ILE A 158 6.86 -13.93 -1.01
C ILE A 158 5.46 -14.30 -1.50
N ILE A 159 4.57 -13.31 -1.68
CA ILE A 159 3.19 -13.52 -2.11
C ILE A 159 3.14 -13.58 -3.63
N PRO A 160 2.58 -14.65 -4.23
CA PRO A 160 2.34 -14.71 -5.65
C PRO A 160 1.49 -13.53 -6.13
N GLY A 161 1.71 -13.05 -7.34
CA GLY A 161 0.98 -11.92 -7.94
C GLY A 161 1.38 -10.53 -7.43
N VAL A 162 2.02 -10.42 -6.25
CA VAL A 162 2.46 -9.13 -5.71
C VAL A 162 3.84 -8.75 -6.25
N GLN A 163 3.93 -7.57 -6.84
CA GLN A 163 5.19 -6.94 -7.25
C GLN A 163 5.65 -5.97 -6.16
N VAL A 164 6.95 -6.01 -5.86
CA VAL A 164 7.59 -5.17 -4.84
C VAL A 164 8.68 -4.37 -5.53
N ALA A 165 8.66 -3.04 -5.41
CA ALA A 165 9.62 -2.18 -6.12
C ALA A 165 11.07 -2.36 -5.63
N THR A 166 11.25 -2.66 -4.35
CA THR A 166 12.56 -2.86 -3.74
C THR A 166 12.57 -4.14 -2.91
N TYR A 167 13.47 -5.04 -3.23
CA TYR A 167 13.64 -6.29 -2.49
C TYR A 167 14.58 -6.10 -1.32
N ASP A 168 14.09 -6.34 -0.12
CA ASP A 168 14.90 -6.36 1.09
C ASP A 168 15.43 -7.78 1.34
N VAL A 169 16.70 -7.88 1.66
CA VAL A 169 17.36 -9.14 2.07
C VAL A 169 17.90 -8.93 3.49
N GLY A 170 17.30 -9.61 4.46
CA GLY A 170 17.77 -9.59 5.84
C GLY A 170 17.62 -8.26 6.58
N GLY A 171 16.74 -7.36 6.15
CA GLY A 171 16.52 -6.07 6.79
C GLY A 171 17.47 -4.95 6.32
N THR A 172 18.29 -5.21 5.28
CA THR A 172 19.33 -4.29 4.82
C THR A 172 18.80 -3.04 4.10
N GLN A 173 17.52 -3.01 3.71
CA GLN A 173 16.88 -1.83 3.11
C GLN A 173 16.48 -0.77 4.14
N SER A 174 16.95 -0.88 5.37
CA SER A 174 16.70 0.07 6.46
C SER A 174 15.21 0.28 6.74
N TYR A 175 14.41 -0.77 6.51
CA TYR A 175 12.95 -0.74 6.65
C TYR A 175 12.31 0.43 5.88
N GLN A 176 12.85 0.75 4.71
CA GLN A 176 12.20 1.69 3.80
C GLN A 176 10.93 1.06 3.25
N GLN A 177 9.89 1.87 3.14
CA GLN A 177 8.64 1.41 2.52
C GLN A 177 8.90 1.12 1.05
N SER A 178 8.43 -0.04 0.61
CA SER A 178 8.49 -0.43 -0.79
C SER A 178 7.11 -0.31 -1.42
N SER A 179 7.05 0.24 -2.61
CA SER A 179 5.80 0.28 -3.37
C SER A 179 5.38 -1.13 -3.76
N LEU A 180 4.09 -1.40 -3.61
CA LEU A 180 3.46 -2.68 -3.93
C LEU A 180 2.44 -2.52 -5.04
N SER A 181 2.30 -3.53 -5.88
CA SER A 181 1.21 -3.63 -6.85
C SER A 181 0.85 -5.09 -7.08
N ALA A 182 -0.35 -5.37 -7.59
CA ALA A 182 -0.78 -6.70 -7.99
C ALA A 182 -1.64 -6.60 -9.24
N HIS A 183 -1.47 -7.56 -10.17
CA HIS A 183 -2.29 -7.72 -11.36
C HIS A 183 -2.51 -6.39 -12.13
N GLY A 184 -1.42 -5.61 -12.33
CA GLY A 184 -1.47 -4.33 -13.04
C GLY A 184 -2.12 -3.16 -12.27
N SER A 185 -2.35 -3.29 -10.96
CA SER A 185 -2.81 -2.16 -10.14
C SER A 185 -1.74 -1.09 -10.01
N SER A 186 -2.17 0.14 -9.70
CA SER A 186 -1.25 1.21 -9.34
C SER A 186 -0.53 0.92 -8.03
N THR A 187 0.74 1.32 -7.92
CA THR A 187 1.50 1.29 -6.67
C THR A 187 0.94 2.22 -5.60
N ASN A 188 0.13 3.20 -5.98
CA ASN A 188 -0.53 4.12 -5.07
C ASN A 188 -1.96 3.68 -4.70
N ASP A 189 -2.43 2.57 -5.27
CA ASP A 189 -3.72 1.96 -4.93
C ASP A 189 -3.55 0.85 -3.88
N VAL A 190 -2.73 1.11 -2.87
CA VAL A 190 -2.45 0.18 -1.76
C VAL A 190 -3.14 0.68 -0.50
N SER A 191 -3.91 -0.18 0.16
CA SER A 191 -4.56 0.12 1.44
C SER A 191 -3.82 -0.58 2.57
N TYR A 192 -3.32 0.18 3.54
CA TYR A 192 -2.76 -0.31 4.80
C TYR A 192 -3.79 -0.14 5.91
N ASN A 193 -4.15 -1.24 6.58
CA ASN A 193 -5.15 -1.21 7.64
C ASN A 193 -4.63 -1.93 8.88
N ILE A 194 -4.92 -1.37 10.07
CA ILE A 194 -4.75 -2.05 11.37
C ILE A 194 -6.13 -2.25 11.96
N ASP A 195 -6.50 -3.50 12.26
CA ASP A 195 -7.82 -3.85 12.75
C ASP A 195 -8.95 -3.16 11.95
N GLY A 196 -8.75 -3.03 10.61
CA GLY A 196 -9.68 -2.42 9.67
C GLY A 196 -9.62 -0.90 9.55
N ALA A 197 -8.96 -0.17 10.45
CA ALA A 197 -8.74 1.27 10.29
C ALA A 197 -7.63 1.54 9.28
N THR A 198 -7.88 2.41 8.33
CA THR A 198 -6.89 2.80 7.32
C THR A 198 -5.79 3.67 7.94
N VAL A 199 -4.54 3.29 7.71
CA VAL A 199 -3.35 3.98 8.20
C VAL A 199 -2.43 4.48 7.08
N ASN A 200 -2.98 4.65 5.89
CA ASN A 200 -2.27 5.28 4.77
C ASN A 200 -1.89 6.72 5.11
N TRP A 201 -0.74 7.14 4.63
CA TRP A 201 -0.28 8.52 4.74
C TRP A 201 -1.19 9.44 3.91
N PRO A 202 -1.84 10.45 4.49
CA PRO A 202 -2.70 11.38 3.76
C PRO A 202 -2.00 12.08 2.59
N GLY A 203 -0.78 12.57 2.79
CA GLY A 203 0.02 13.26 1.78
C GLY A 203 0.80 12.35 0.82
N GLY A 204 0.71 11.04 0.95
CA GLY A 204 1.53 10.07 0.19
C GLY A 204 0.85 9.42 -1.00
N GLY A 205 -0.20 9.99 -1.55
CA GLY A 205 -0.88 9.51 -2.77
C GLY A 205 -1.49 8.11 -2.66
N GLY A 206 -1.72 7.60 -1.45
CA GLY A 206 -2.32 6.29 -1.20
C GLY A 206 -1.33 5.12 -1.08
N GLY A 207 -0.14 5.20 -1.69
CA GLY A 207 0.83 4.09 -1.75
C GLY A 207 1.75 3.93 -0.53
N ALA A 208 1.65 4.81 0.47
CA ALA A 208 2.54 4.83 1.62
C ALA A 208 1.77 4.90 2.95
N THR A 209 2.46 4.62 4.04
CA THR A 209 1.95 4.79 5.41
C THR A 209 2.95 5.58 6.25
N MET A 210 2.49 6.29 7.27
CA MET A 210 3.38 6.94 8.24
C MET A 210 3.85 5.98 9.33
N LEU A 211 3.23 4.83 9.46
CA LEU A 211 3.51 3.88 10.53
C LEU A 211 4.56 2.85 10.09
N TYR A 212 5.50 2.58 10.99
CA TYR A 212 6.46 1.50 10.90
C TYR A 212 6.09 0.46 11.96
N TYR A 213 5.73 -0.73 11.50
CA TYR A 213 4.99 -1.72 12.29
C TYR A 213 5.90 -2.65 13.07
N ASP A 214 5.44 -3.03 14.24
CA ASP A 214 5.99 -4.16 14.98
C ASP A 214 5.21 -5.43 14.63
N GLN A 215 5.85 -6.38 13.93
CA GLN A 215 5.22 -7.67 13.59
C GLN A 215 4.81 -8.47 14.83
N GLY A 216 5.48 -8.26 15.98
CA GLY A 216 5.16 -8.94 17.23
C GLY A 216 3.75 -8.63 17.76
N MET A 217 3.16 -7.51 17.35
CA MET A 217 1.79 -7.12 17.74
C MET A 217 0.68 -7.80 16.92
N PHE A 218 1.00 -8.47 15.80
CA PHE A 218 -0.01 -9.03 14.90
C PHE A 218 -0.24 -10.52 15.11
N GLU A 219 -1.49 -10.93 15.07
CA GLU A 219 -1.93 -12.34 15.02
C GLU A 219 -1.78 -12.86 13.59
N GLU A 220 -2.17 -12.04 12.59
CA GLU A 220 -2.03 -12.34 11.18
C GLU A 220 -1.94 -11.05 10.35
N VAL A 221 -1.37 -11.17 9.17
CA VAL A 221 -1.35 -10.12 8.14
C VAL A 221 -1.97 -10.69 6.87
N ASN A 222 -3.06 -10.07 6.41
CA ASN A 222 -3.81 -10.50 5.23
C ASN A 222 -3.51 -9.60 4.05
N TYR A 223 -3.15 -10.19 2.93
CA TYR A 223 -2.93 -9.51 1.66
C TYR A 223 -4.04 -9.91 0.70
N LEU A 224 -4.91 -8.95 0.41
CA LEU A 224 -5.98 -9.08 -0.56
C LEU A 224 -5.46 -8.52 -1.88
N THR A 225 -5.49 -9.32 -2.93
CA THR A 225 -4.88 -8.96 -4.23
C THR A 225 -5.91 -8.83 -5.35
N SER A 226 -7.10 -9.40 -5.20
CA SER A 226 -8.17 -9.35 -6.20
C SER A 226 -9.52 -9.75 -5.62
N ALA A 227 -10.59 -9.46 -6.35
CA ALA A 227 -12.00 -9.70 -5.97
C ALA A 227 -12.34 -9.10 -4.59
N ILE A 228 -11.78 -7.94 -4.29
CA ILE A 228 -11.86 -7.25 -2.99
C ILE A 228 -13.31 -6.84 -2.70
N PRO A 229 -13.87 -7.08 -1.50
CA PRO A 229 -15.26 -6.81 -1.18
C PRO A 229 -15.61 -5.31 -1.15
N ALA A 230 -16.92 -4.98 -1.25
CA ALA A 230 -17.41 -3.59 -1.37
C ALA A 230 -17.07 -2.69 -0.16
N GLU A 231 -16.78 -3.26 0.99
CA GLU A 231 -16.33 -2.52 2.17
C GLU A 231 -14.96 -1.87 2.05
N VAL A 232 -14.10 -2.36 1.16
CA VAL A 232 -12.76 -1.79 0.91
C VAL A 232 -12.84 -0.87 -0.31
N MET A 233 -12.37 0.36 -0.22
CA MET A 233 -12.42 1.32 -1.33
C MET A 233 -11.42 0.95 -2.42
N ALA A 234 -10.15 0.73 -2.06
CA ALA A 234 -9.05 0.48 -2.98
C ALA A 234 -9.16 -0.85 -3.73
N GLY A 235 -8.70 -0.87 -4.98
CA GLY A 235 -8.72 -2.05 -5.85
C GLY A 235 -7.35 -2.67 -6.12
N GLY A 236 -6.29 -2.11 -5.53
CA GLY A 236 -4.95 -2.66 -5.61
C GLY A 236 -4.67 -3.68 -4.48
N VAL A 237 -3.48 -3.64 -3.90
CA VAL A 237 -3.15 -4.50 -2.76
C VAL A 237 -3.76 -3.93 -1.48
N SER A 238 -4.61 -4.70 -0.80
CA SER A 238 -5.11 -4.31 0.51
C SER A 238 -4.47 -5.18 1.59
N ILE A 239 -3.76 -4.52 2.53
CA ILE A 239 -3.06 -5.18 3.63
C ILE A 239 -3.85 -4.92 4.90
N ASN A 240 -4.37 -5.96 5.52
CA ASN A 240 -5.03 -5.86 6.81
C ASN A 240 -4.23 -6.59 7.88
N MET A 241 -3.72 -5.83 8.82
CA MET A 241 -2.90 -6.30 9.95
C MET A 241 -3.82 -6.47 11.16
N VAL A 242 -4.10 -7.70 11.55
CA VAL A 242 -4.96 -8.03 12.69
C VAL A 242 -4.11 -8.11 13.94
N THR A 243 -4.39 -7.26 14.92
CA THR A 243 -3.64 -7.23 16.18
C THR A 243 -3.99 -8.39 17.08
N LYS A 244 -3.01 -8.88 17.86
CA LYS A 244 -3.21 -9.94 18.85
C LYS A 244 -4.24 -9.54 19.90
N ASP A 245 -5.19 -10.42 20.17
CA ASP A 245 -6.02 -10.36 21.37
C ASP A 245 -5.40 -11.27 22.44
N ALA A 246 -5.21 -10.75 23.64
CA ALA A 246 -4.72 -11.56 24.75
C ALA A 246 -5.80 -12.53 25.24
N GLY A 247 -5.38 -13.71 25.69
CA GLY A 247 -6.25 -14.69 26.34
C GLY A 247 -6.23 -14.61 27.87
N ASN A 248 -6.87 -15.57 28.55
CA ASN A 248 -6.91 -15.61 30.02
C ASN A 248 -5.57 -15.98 30.69
N ARG A 249 -4.58 -16.45 29.93
CA ARG A 249 -3.23 -16.75 30.39
C ARG A 249 -2.26 -15.69 29.91
N TRP A 250 -1.38 -15.26 30.79
CA TRP A 250 -0.27 -14.40 30.42
C TRP A 250 0.71 -15.16 29.52
N ARG A 251 1.02 -14.57 28.36
CA ARG A 251 2.00 -15.07 27.40
C ARG A 251 2.85 -13.91 26.93
N GLY A 252 4.11 -14.18 26.61
CA GLY A 252 5.00 -13.17 26.06
C GLY A 252 6.17 -13.81 25.36
N ASP A 253 6.79 -13.04 24.49
CA ASP A 253 7.98 -13.38 23.74
C ASP A 253 8.97 -12.22 23.75
N ALA A 254 10.23 -12.57 23.67
CA ALA A 254 11.32 -11.62 23.51
C ALA A 254 12.22 -12.11 22.39
N ARG A 255 12.64 -11.20 21.51
CA ARG A 255 13.51 -11.51 20.41
C ARG A 255 14.64 -10.50 20.30
N TYR A 256 15.81 -11.00 19.97
CA TYR A 256 16.97 -10.21 19.61
C TYR A 256 17.63 -10.79 18.38
N SER A 257 17.97 -9.95 17.39
CA SER A 257 18.78 -10.33 16.25
C SER A 257 19.85 -9.28 15.99
N TYR A 258 20.99 -9.73 15.51
CA TYR A 258 22.14 -8.89 15.22
C TYR A 258 22.84 -9.36 13.94
N SER A 259 23.31 -8.42 13.14
CA SER A 259 24.22 -8.64 12.03
C SER A 259 25.21 -7.48 11.93
N SER A 260 26.38 -7.74 11.36
CA SER A 260 27.44 -6.73 11.15
C SER A 260 28.10 -6.95 9.79
N GLY A 261 28.85 -5.97 9.35
CA GLY A 261 29.59 -6.04 8.09
C GLY A 261 30.56 -7.22 7.98
N CYS A 262 31.00 -7.80 9.12
CA CYS A 262 31.83 -9.01 9.11
C CYS A 262 31.06 -10.26 8.64
N LEU A 263 29.72 -10.21 8.63
CA LEU A 263 28.84 -11.29 8.18
C LEU A 263 28.32 -11.09 6.75
N ASP A 264 28.62 -9.93 6.14
CA ASP A 264 28.26 -9.64 4.75
C ASP A 264 29.26 -10.32 3.79
N SER A 265 28.74 -10.85 2.67
CA SER A 265 29.59 -11.34 1.60
C SER A 265 29.99 -10.17 0.68
N HIS A 266 31.29 -10.05 0.39
CA HIS A 266 31.80 -9.06 -0.56
C HIS A 266 31.66 -9.56 -2.00
N ASN A 267 30.44 -9.60 -2.50
CA ASN A 267 30.12 -10.10 -3.85
C ASN A 267 30.16 -9.01 -4.93
N VAL A 268 30.27 -7.74 -4.55
CA VAL A 268 30.44 -6.61 -5.50
C VAL A 268 31.92 -6.43 -5.76
N LYS A 269 32.35 -6.67 -7.01
CA LYS A 269 33.73 -6.46 -7.46
C LYS A 269 33.75 -5.36 -8.52
N PRO A 270 34.79 -4.53 -8.59
CA PRO A 270 34.99 -3.65 -9.74
C PRO A 270 34.96 -4.48 -11.04
N GLY A 271 34.27 -3.97 -12.08
CA GLY A 271 34.12 -4.67 -13.35
C GLY A 271 33.05 -5.77 -13.40
N CYS A 272 32.26 -6.02 -12.34
CA CYS A 272 31.21 -7.06 -12.34
C CYS A 272 30.14 -6.86 -13.43
N LEU A 273 29.97 -5.68 -13.98
CA LEU A 273 29.00 -5.39 -15.05
C LEU A 273 29.57 -5.47 -16.46
N GLU A 274 30.88 -5.69 -16.62
CA GLU A 274 31.50 -5.77 -17.96
C GLU A 274 31.07 -6.99 -18.76
N SER A 275 30.70 -8.10 -18.08
CA SER A 275 30.41 -9.36 -18.77
C SER A 275 29.03 -9.43 -19.40
N ASP A 276 28.08 -8.56 -19.03
CA ASP A 276 26.68 -8.78 -19.33
C ASP A 276 26.04 -7.68 -20.21
N ASN A 277 26.82 -6.75 -20.78
CA ASN A 277 26.34 -5.60 -21.57
C ASN A 277 25.23 -4.76 -20.89
N LEU A 278 25.12 -4.80 -19.55
CA LEU A 278 24.07 -4.16 -18.79
C LEU A 278 24.38 -2.71 -18.35
N GLY A 279 25.53 -2.19 -18.77
CA GLY A 279 25.94 -0.80 -18.47
C GLY A 279 27.45 -0.61 -18.47
N PRO A 280 27.94 0.63 -18.26
CA PRO A 280 29.38 0.87 -18.12
C PRO A 280 29.92 0.14 -16.88
N PRO A 281 31.16 -0.33 -16.90
CA PRO A 281 31.79 -0.99 -15.76
C PRO A 281 31.76 -0.08 -14.54
N LEU A 282 31.50 -0.67 -13.36
CA LEU A 282 31.53 0.06 -12.10
C LEU A 282 32.93 0.66 -11.91
N PRO A 283 33.04 1.94 -11.53
CA PRO A 283 34.34 2.55 -11.24
C PRO A 283 35.11 1.74 -10.21
N SER A 284 36.45 1.74 -10.29
CA SER A 284 37.33 1.10 -9.29
C SER A 284 37.14 1.66 -7.87
N THR A 285 36.54 2.84 -7.75
CA THR A 285 36.15 3.52 -6.51
C THR A 285 34.82 3.09 -5.96
N PHE A 286 34.05 2.24 -6.68
CA PHE A 286 32.75 1.78 -6.21
C PHE A 286 32.93 0.74 -5.10
N LEU A 287 32.57 1.12 -3.87
CA LEU A 287 32.69 0.28 -2.69
C LEU A 287 31.40 -0.45 -2.32
N GLY A 288 30.32 -0.20 -3.04
CA GLY A 288 28.99 -0.69 -2.71
C GLY A 288 28.37 0.00 -1.50
N ASN A 289 27.31 -0.60 -0.97
CA ASN A 289 26.61 -0.11 0.22
C ASN A 289 26.63 -1.20 1.32
N PRO A 290 27.79 -1.50 1.90
CA PRO A 290 27.90 -2.57 2.89
C PRO A 290 27.18 -2.23 4.18
N THR A 291 26.63 -3.25 4.83
CA THR A 291 26.04 -3.12 6.18
C THR A 291 27.15 -2.87 7.20
N GLN A 292 27.01 -1.82 8.00
CA GLN A 292 27.90 -1.55 9.12
C GLN A 292 27.44 -2.34 10.35
N SER A 293 26.16 -2.19 10.71
CA SER A 293 25.53 -2.95 11.81
C SER A 293 24.01 -2.94 11.68
N THR A 294 23.40 -4.04 12.07
CA THR A 294 21.94 -4.17 12.17
C THR A 294 21.60 -4.86 13.46
N TYR A 295 20.65 -4.33 14.22
CA TYR A 295 20.06 -5.06 15.34
C TYR A 295 18.56 -4.78 15.45
N ASP A 296 17.81 -5.79 15.91
CA ASP A 296 16.37 -5.74 16.14
C ASP A 296 16.07 -6.37 17.50
N PHE A 297 15.54 -5.58 18.40
CA PHE A 297 15.06 -6.02 19.71
C PHE A 297 13.55 -5.82 19.77
N ASN A 298 12.82 -6.87 20.12
CA ASN A 298 11.37 -6.86 20.27
C ASN A 298 10.96 -7.59 21.54
N LEU A 299 10.00 -7.01 22.25
CA LEU A 299 9.34 -7.59 23.41
C LEU A 299 7.83 -7.45 23.21
N ALA A 300 7.08 -8.54 23.31
CA ALA A 300 5.62 -8.53 23.21
C ALA A 300 5.01 -9.42 24.28
N GLY A 301 3.80 -9.08 24.75
CA GLY A 301 3.11 -9.92 25.71
C GLY A 301 1.76 -9.37 26.15
N GLY A 302 0.96 -10.25 26.75
CA GLY A 302 -0.36 -9.89 27.23
C GLY A 302 -1.04 -10.99 28.02
N GLY A 303 -2.16 -10.67 28.62
CA GLY A 303 -2.97 -11.58 29.44
C GLY A 303 -4.21 -10.90 29.99
N ALA A 304 -4.94 -11.61 30.82
CA ALA A 304 -6.13 -11.08 31.48
C ALA A 304 -5.76 -10.27 32.73
N LEU A 305 -6.24 -9.03 32.81
CA LEU A 305 -6.33 -8.28 34.05
C LEU A 305 -7.56 -8.74 34.87
N MET A 306 -8.64 -9.06 34.19
CA MET A 306 -9.83 -9.70 34.75
C MET A 306 -10.21 -10.87 33.83
N LYS A 307 -10.14 -12.09 34.34
CA LYS A 307 -10.51 -13.28 33.56
C LYS A 307 -11.92 -13.13 32.95
N ASP A 308 -12.02 -13.51 31.68
CA ASP A 308 -13.24 -13.49 30.87
C ASP A 308 -13.85 -12.10 30.65
N ARG A 309 -13.17 -11.01 31.09
CA ARG A 309 -13.71 -9.64 31.02
C ARG A 309 -12.76 -8.60 30.46
N LEU A 310 -11.51 -8.55 30.94
CA LEU A 310 -10.57 -7.51 30.56
C LEU A 310 -9.20 -8.10 30.26
N TRP A 311 -8.78 -7.93 29.03
CA TRP A 311 -7.48 -8.39 28.56
C TRP A 311 -6.66 -7.20 28.08
N VAL A 312 -5.35 -7.29 28.23
CA VAL A 312 -4.39 -6.30 27.74
C VAL A 312 -3.23 -7.01 27.06
N ASN A 313 -2.74 -6.37 26.03
CA ASN A 313 -1.52 -6.78 25.36
C ASN A 313 -0.70 -5.56 24.98
N GLY A 314 0.63 -5.72 24.84
CA GLY A 314 1.50 -4.65 24.42
C GLY A 314 2.76 -5.17 23.76
N SER A 315 3.41 -4.34 22.98
CA SER A 315 4.72 -4.63 22.41
C SER A 315 5.61 -3.39 22.38
N ALA A 316 6.91 -3.65 22.38
CA ALA A 316 7.95 -2.64 22.21
C ALA A 316 9.03 -3.17 21.27
N ARG A 317 9.40 -2.41 20.26
CA ARG A 317 10.42 -2.77 19.29
C ARG A 317 11.40 -1.62 19.10
N ARG A 318 12.66 -1.94 19.04
CA ARG A 318 13.71 -1.03 18.56
C ARG A 318 14.57 -1.77 17.57
N TRP A 319 14.70 -1.24 16.36
CA TRP A 319 15.62 -1.77 15.38
C TRP A 319 16.46 -0.67 14.74
N VAL A 320 17.67 -1.01 14.42
CA VAL A 320 18.67 -0.10 13.88
C VAL A 320 19.30 -0.76 12.67
N VAL A 321 19.48 0.02 11.63
CA VAL A 321 20.21 -0.39 10.43
C VAL A 321 21.14 0.74 10.03
N ASN A 322 22.43 0.50 10.18
CA ASN A 322 23.50 1.40 9.76
C ASN A 322 24.23 0.78 8.58
N LYS A 323 24.39 1.51 7.51
CA LYS A 323 25.12 1.09 6.32
C LYS A 323 25.93 2.24 5.76
N LEU A 324 26.99 1.90 5.07
CA LEU A 324 27.76 2.83 4.30
C LEU A 324 27.10 3.02 2.93
N VAL A 325 27.27 4.16 2.32
CA VAL A 325 26.77 4.48 0.98
C VAL A 325 27.91 4.88 0.06
N ASN A 326 27.74 4.74 -1.25
CA ASN A 326 28.80 5.02 -2.23
C ASN A 326 29.00 6.52 -2.45
N ALA A 327 29.15 7.25 -1.36
CA ALA A 327 29.52 8.67 -1.32
C ALA A 327 30.65 8.85 -0.30
N HIS A 328 31.45 9.91 -0.42
CA HIS A 328 32.58 10.16 0.45
C HIS A 328 32.51 11.53 1.09
N ASN A 329 32.91 11.60 2.33
CA ASN A 329 33.13 12.84 3.07
C ASN A 329 34.44 13.53 2.62
N ALA A 330 34.63 14.77 3.05
CA ALA A 330 35.82 15.55 2.69
C ALA A 330 37.12 14.93 3.22
N ASP A 331 37.08 14.16 4.29
CA ASP A 331 38.21 13.44 4.87
C ASP A 331 38.50 12.10 4.16
N GLY A 332 37.74 11.76 3.13
CA GLY A 332 37.84 10.51 2.37
C GLY A 332 37.12 9.32 3.01
N SER A 333 36.51 9.46 4.16
CA SER A 333 35.68 8.41 4.76
C SER A 333 34.41 8.17 3.94
N GLN A 334 33.95 6.91 3.88
CA GLN A 334 32.69 6.58 3.24
C GLN A 334 31.53 7.13 4.05
N ALA A 335 30.57 7.77 3.36
CA ALA A 335 29.38 8.35 3.98
C ALA A 335 28.42 7.28 4.53
N ILE A 336 27.61 7.65 5.50
CA ILE A 336 26.72 6.73 6.21
C ILE A 336 25.25 6.95 5.87
N ASP A 337 24.43 5.91 6.04
CA ASP A 337 22.97 5.93 6.08
C ASP A 337 22.52 5.18 7.33
N ASP A 338 22.26 5.92 8.39
CA ASP A 338 21.94 5.41 9.71
C ASP A 338 20.44 5.55 10.01
N ASN A 339 19.83 4.46 10.43
CA ASN A 339 18.39 4.41 10.71
C ASN A 339 18.13 3.79 12.08
N THR A 340 17.32 4.48 12.88
CA THR A 340 16.78 3.96 14.14
C THR A 340 15.27 4.07 14.10
N LEU A 341 14.59 2.96 14.35
CA LEU A 341 13.14 2.89 14.44
C LEU A 341 12.75 2.41 15.84
N LYS A 342 11.74 3.05 16.41
CA LYS A 342 11.15 2.70 17.70
C LYS A 342 9.65 2.53 17.49
N ASN A 343 9.08 1.48 18.07
CA ASN A 343 7.64 1.25 18.06
C ASN A 343 7.19 0.83 19.47
N TYR A 344 6.07 1.36 19.91
CA TYR A 344 5.38 0.95 21.12
C TYR A 344 3.90 0.79 20.79
N SER A 345 3.32 -0.34 21.16
CA SER A 345 1.90 -0.60 20.95
C SER A 345 1.23 -1.17 22.19
N GLY A 346 -0.07 -0.93 22.29
CA GLY A 346 -0.88 -1.50 23.33
C GLY A 346 -2.33 -1.65 22.88
N LYS A 347 -3.01 -2.71 23.37
CA LYS A 347 -4.42 -2.97 23.12
C LYS A 347 -5.08 -3.46 24.39
N GLY A 348 -6.19 -2.83 24.75
CA GLY A 348 -7.11 -3.28 25.78
C GLY A 348 -8.41 -3.79 25.17
N VAL A 349 -8.92 -4.90 25.66
CA VAL A 349 -10.19 -5.51 25.22
C VAL A 349 -11.07 -5.74 26.44
N PHE A 350 -12.24 -5.13 26.45
CA PHE A 350 -13.24 -5.29 27.50
C PHE A 350 -14.51 -5.94 26.97
N SER A 351 -14.91 -7.06 27.55
CA SER A 351 -16.18 -7.71 27.32
C SER A 351 -17.18 -7.25 28.38
N ALA A 352 -18.12 -6.38 27.98
CA ALA A 352 -19.17 -5.89 28.85
C ALA A 352 -20.21 -7.00 29.13
N SER A 353 -20.43 -7.86 28.16
CA SER A 353 -21.27 -9.07 28.24
C SER A 353 -20.80 -10.07 27.17
N SER A 354 -21.39 -11.28 27.13
CA SER A 354 -21.15 -12.24 26.05
C SER A 354 -21.41 -11.68 24.63
N ASN A 355 -22.21 -10.63 24.53
CA ASN A 355 -22.66 -10.07 23.26
C ASN A 355 -22.12 -8.66 22.99
N GLN A 356 -21.28 -8.10 23.87
CA GLN A 356 -20.76 -6.74 23.75
C GLN A 356 -19.27 -6.67 24.08
N LYS A 357 -18.49 -6.16 23.15
CA LYS A 357 -17.05 -6.02 23.25
C LYS A 357 -16.64 -4.59 22.90
N ILE A 358 -15.75 -4.03 23.69
CA ILE A 358 -15.06 -2.76 23.40
C ILE A 358 -13.58 -3.05 23.33
N SER A 359 -12.90 -2.55 22.31
CA SER A 359 -11.44 -2.59 22.22
C SER A 359 -10.89 -1.20 21.97
N VAL A 360 -9.77 -0.91 22.60
CA VAL A 360 -9.01 0.32 22.38
C VAL A 360 -7.57 -0.08 22.11
N SER A 361 -7.03 0.40 20.99
CA SER A 361 -5.64 0.18 20.62
C SER A 361 -4.91 1.50 20.40
N TYR A 362 -3.63 1.49 20.73
CA TYR A 362 -2.70 2.60 20.49
C TYR A 362 -1.41 2.05 19.91
N ASN A 363 -0.92 2.69 18.87
CA ASN A 363 0.38 2.42 18.27
C ASN A 363 1.12 3.73 18.11
N TRP A 364 2.38 3.77 18.51
CA TRP A 364 3.28 4.89 18.30
C TRP A 364 4.60 4.39 17.73
N ASN A 365 5.13 5.12 16.76
CA ASN A 365 6.46 4.89 16.23
C ASN A 365 7.22 6.19 16.00
N ASN A 366 8.53 6.09 15.97
CA ASN A 366 9.38 7.14 15.42
C ASN A 366 10.52 6.50 14.60
N LYS A 367 10.64 6.94 13.36
CA LYS A 367 11.78 6.66 12.50
C LYS A 367 12.70 7.86 12.53
N ILE A 368 13.97 7.63 12.86
CA ILE A 368 15.04 8.63 12.81
C ILE A 368 16.07 8.11 11.81
N ARG A 369 16.35 8.89 10.79
CA ARG A 369 17.39 8.64 9.80
C ARG A 369 18.33 9.81 9.84
N GLY A 370 19.53 9.59 10.42
CA GLY A 370 20.48 10.66 10.69
C GLY A 370 21.09 11.24 9.42
N HIS A 371 21.35 10.40 8.41
CA HIS A 371 21.94 10.81 7.16
C HIS A 371 21.14 10.27 5.97
N ARG A 372 19.97 10.87 5.72
CA ARG A 372 19.14 10.53 4.56
C ARG A 372 19.68 11.19 3.30
N ARG A 373 20.04 10.39 2.31
CA ARG A 373 20.33 10.88 0.95
C ARG A 373 19.03 11.16 0.22
N ASP A 374 18.98 12.20 -0.59
CA ASP A 374 17.82 12.54 -1.41
C ASP A 374 17.67 11.65 -2.67
N GLY A 375 18.62 10.79 -2.91
CA GLY A 375 18.60 9.78 -3.98
C GLY A 375 18.98 10.29 -5.37
N SER A 376 19.15 11.60 -5.56
CA SER A 376 19.44 12.19 -6.87
C SER A 376 20.93 12.39 -7.12
N PHE A 377 21.71 12.58 -6.05
CA PHE A 377 23.15 12.86 -6.14
C PHE A 377 23.92 12.10 -5.05
N ASP A 378 25.17 11.75 -5.37
CA ASP A 378 26.14 11.34 -4.36
C ASP A 378 26.45 12.55 -3.48
N ALA A 379 26.16 12.45 -2.19
CA ALA A 379 26.28 13.56 -1.25
C ALA A 379 27.08 13.13 -0.01
N PRO A 380 28.03 13.91 0.49
CA PRO A 380 28.67 13.70 1.77
C PRO A 380 27.66 13.84 2.92
N ASP A 381 28.05 13.45 4.13
CA ASP A 381 27.17 13.48 5.29
C ASP A 381 26.57 14.87 5.55
N ILE A 382 27.39 15.93 5.44
CA ILE A 382 26.93 17.32 5.62
C ILE A 382 25.85 17.76 4.62
N ALA A 383 25.78 17.16 3.44
CA ALA A 383 24.78 17.44 2.40
C ALA A 383 23.61 16.45 2.40
N SER A 384 23.50 15.64 3.45
CA SER A 384 22.37 14.76 3.70
C SER A 384 21.34 15.39 4.64
N LEU A 385 20.12 14.86 4.66
CA LEU A 385 19.05 15.30 5.53
C LEU A 385 18.99 14.48 6.83
N VAL A 386 18.65 15.11 7.93
CA VAL A 386 18.15 14.43 9.11
C VAL A 386 16.63 14.25 8.96
N GLN A 387 16.16 13.03 8.96
CA GLN A 387 14.72 12.73 8.93
C GLN A 387 14.23 12.25 10.29
N THR A 388 13.13 12.83 10.76
CA THR A 388 12.36 12.28 11.88
C THR A 388 10.90 12.07 11.44
N ASN A 389 10.29 10.96 11.92
CA ASN A 389 8.92 10.64 11.56
C ASN A 389 8.16 10.06 12.77
N PRO A 390 7.87 10.88 13.81
CA PRO A 390 6.97 10.48 14.87
C PRO A 390 5.54 10.35 14.32
N ALA A 391 4.92 9.21 14.56
CA ALA A 391 3.55 8.94 14.15
C ALA A 391 2.83 8.06 15.16
N SER A 392 1.51 8.21 15.24
CA SER A 392 0.65 7.40 16.11
C SER A 392 -0.66 7.08 15.45
N SER A 393 -1.25 5.94 15.81
CA SER A 393 -2.65 5.62 15.53
C SER A 393 -3.35 5.17 16.80
N THR A 394 -4.56 5.67 16.99
CA THR A 394 -5.46 5.28 18.08
C THR A 394 -6.76 4.81 17.46
N GLN A 395 -7.28 3.68 17.90
CA GLN A 395 -8.59 3.19 17.49
C GLN A 395 -9.40 2.76 18.70
N ALA A 396 -10.66 3.17 18.75
CA ALA A 396 -11.67 2.64 19.65
C ALA A 396 -12.72 1.90 18.81
N LYS A 397 -13.01 0.66 19.14
CA LYS A 397 -13.97 -0.19 18.42
C LYS A 397 -14.96 -0.82 19.38
N TYR A 398 -16.23 -0.72 19.05
CA TYR A 398 -17.34 -1.43 19.70
C TYR A 398 -17.85 -2.53 18.77
N THR A 399 -18.12 -3.70 19.32
CA THR A 399 -18.80 -4.82 18.65
C THR A 399 -19.97 -5.28 19.51
N GLY A 400 -21.16 -5.29 18.94
CA GLY A 400 -22.38 -5.74 19.60
C GLY A 400 -23.13 -6.78 18.77
N ILE A 401 -23.73 -7.77 19.42
CA ILE A 401 -24.54 -8.82 18.80
C ILE A 401 -25.95 -8.71 19.38
N HIS A 402 -26.93 -8.54 18.49
CA HIS A 402 -28.35 -8.54 18.86
C HIS A 402 -29.12 -9.48 17.96
N ASN A 403 -29.51 -10.63 18.48
CA ASN A 403 -30.09 -11.73 17.69
C ASN A 403 -29.22 -12.12 16.50
N LYS A 404 -29.72 -11.94 15.26
CA LYS A 404 -29.04 -12.23 14.00
C LYS A 404 -28.29 -10.99 13.44
N LEU A 405 -28.47 -9.83 14.06
CA LEU A 405 -27.79 -8.60 13.69
C LEU A 405 -26.49 -8.48 14.49
N VAL A 406 -25.44 -8.32 13.83
CA VAL A 406 -24.16 -7.97 14.44
C VAL A 406 -23.71 -6.59 13.97
N PHE A 407 -23.16 -5.83 14.89
CA PHE A 407 -22.96 -4.40 14.89
C PHE A 407 -21.51 -4.07 15.29
N GLU A 408 -20.75 -3.39 14.45
CA GLU A 408 -19.41 -2.91 14.76
C GLU A 408 -19.28 -1.43 14.42
N SER A 409 -18.78 -0.64 15.33
CA SER A 409 -18.50 0.78 15.15
C SER A 409 -17.06 1.06 15.55
N SER A 410 -16.30 1.80 14.75
CA SER A 410 -14.96 2.22 15.10
C SER A 410 -14.73 3.69 14.80
N PHE A 411 -13.98 4.32 15.69
CA PHE A 411 -13.38 5.62 15.49
C PHE A 411 -11.88 5.49 15.58
N SER A 412 -11.16 6.04 14.60
CA SER A 412 -9.71 6.03 14.58
C SER A 412 -9.14 7.40 14.27
N VAL A 413 -7.99 7.67 14.87
CA VAL A 413 -7.19 8.87 14.63
C VAL A 413 -5.76 8.45 14.35
N MET A 414 -5.25 8.83 13.19
CA MET A 414 -3.83 8.76 12.88
C MET A 414 -3.27 10.17 12.83
N ASN A 415 -2.17 10.40 13.54
CA ASN A 415 -1.40 11.63 13.48
C ASN A 415 0.05 11.29 13.22
N GLY A 416 0.73 12.16 12.48
CA GLY A 416 2.16 12.02 12.28
C GLY A 416 2.75 13.28 11.66
N THR A 417 4.05 13.42 11.79
CA THR A 417 4.80 14.51 11.18
C THR A 417 6.10 13.95 10.63
N THR A 418 6.33 14.13 9.34
CA THR A 418 7.65 13.90 8.77
C THR A 418 8.39 15.22 8.75
N THR A 419 9.59 15.25 9.32
CA THR A 419 10.46 16.43 9.28
C THR A 419 11.78 16.03 8.64
N TYR A 420 12.21 16.83 7.70
CA TYR A 420 13.54 16.80 7.11
C TYR A 420 14.27 18.09 7.52
N SER A 421 15.47 17.96 8.06
CA SER A 421 16.27 19.10 8.46
C SER A 421 17.68 18.99 7.95
N TYR A 422 18.38 20.14 7.90
CA TYR A 422 19.82 20.18 7.65
C TYR A 422 20.58 19.45 8.75
N GLN A 423 21.79 19.00 8.44
CA GLN A 423 22.70 18.49 9.47
C GLN A 423 23.02 19.61 10.49
N PRO A 424 23.18 19.27 11.79
CA PRO A 424 23.44 20.26 12.83
C PRO A 424 24.63 21.18 12.57
N ASP A 425 25.65 20.66 11.89
CA ASP A 425 26.89 21.41 11.58
C ASP A 425 26.79 22.21 10.26
N THR A 426 25.64 22.20 9.58
CA THR A 426 25.46 22.99 8.36
C THR A 426 25.43 24.47 8.67
N PRO A 427 26.39 25.28 8.14
CA PRO A 427 26.39 26.72 8.40
C PRO A 427 25.09 27.39 7.88
N PRO A 428 24.52 28.38 8.59
CA PRO A 428 23.32 29.08 8.13
C PRO A 428 23.47 29.81 6.79
N THR A 429 24.69 30.09 6.38
CA THR A 429 25.04 30.71 5.11
C THR A 429 25.32 29.73 4.00
N ALA A 430 25.37 28.41 4.30
CA ALA A 430 25.69 27.42 3.28
C ALA A 430 24.61 27.39 2.18
N ILE A 431 25.02 27.37 0.94
CA ILE A 431 24.14 27.19 -0.23
C ILE A 431 24.45 25.83 -0.81
N ARG A 432 23.43 25.04 -1.09
CA ARG A 432 23.57 23.75 -1.77
C ARG A 432 24.16 23.94 -3.18
N ILE A 433 25.15 23.14 -3.52
CA ILE A 433 25.71 23.04 -4.86
C ILE A 433 25.33 21.67 -5.43
N GLU A 434 24.82 21.62 -6.66
CA GLU A 434 24.57 20.40 -7.41
C GLU A 434 25.35 20.39 -8.70
N ASP A 435 26.23 19.40 -8.90
CA ASP A 435 26.93 19.16 -10.17
C ASP A 435 26.34 17.93 -10.85
N ALA A 436 25.45 18.15 -11.82
CA ALA A 436 24.78 17.10 -12.55
C ALA A 436 25.73 16.22 -13.38
N SER A 437 26.83 16.77 -13.88
CA SER A 437 27.81 16.03 -14.67
C SER A 437 28.67 15.09 -13.83
N ALA A 438 28.93 15.48 -12.58
CA ALA A 438 29.67 14.67 -11.61
C ALA A 438 28.76 13.79 -10.77
N ASN A 439 27.45 13.94 -10.89
CA ASN A 439 26.42 13.31 -10.04
C ASN A 439 26.65 13.59 -8.55
N LYS A 440 27.00 14.81 -8.17
CA LYS A 440 27.39 15.18 -6.79
C LYS A 440 26.61 16.37 -6.26
N ALA A 441 26.36 16.36 -4.95
CA ALA A 441 25.85 17.51 -4.21
C ALA A 441 26.78 17.83 -3.03
N TYR A 442 26.87 19.12 -2.67
CA TYR A 442 27.82 19.61 -1.68
C TYR A 442 27.19 20.64 -0.74
N ASN A 443 27.91 20.99 0.32
CA ASN A 443 27.71 22.06 1.30
C ASN A 443 26.50 21.91 2.21
N ALA A 444 25.33 21.65 1.67
CA ALA A 444 24.08 21.56 2.45
C ALA A 444 23.14 20.54 1.85
N ALA A 445 22.21 20.05 2.67
CA ALA A 445 21.08 19.26 2.24
C ALA A 445 20.12 20.10 1.36
N GLN A 446 19.09 19.46 0.77
CA GLN A 446 18.15 20.15 -0.12
C GLN A 446 17.36 21.23 0.59
N ARG A 447 16.71 20.90 1.70
CA ARG A 447 15.75 21.80 2.33
C ARG A 447 15.42 21.37 3.77
N TYR A 448 14.88 22.32 4.51
CA TYR A 448 14.04 22.00 5.65
C TYR A 448 12.61 21.78 5.15
N GLU A 449 11.99 20.71 5.58
CA GLU A 449 10.60 20.40 5.24
C GLU A 449 9.90 19.75 6.44
N THR A 450 8.66 20.13 6.70
CA THR A 450 7.85 19.47 7.73
C THR A 450 6.44 19.27 7.23
N ASN A 451 5.94 18.03 7.40
CA ASN A 451 4.65 17.61 6.88
C ASN A 451 3.77 17.07 8.01
N PRO A 452 3.11 17.93 8.81
CA PRO A 452 2.06 17.47 9.71
C PRO A 452 0.90 16.82 8.95
N ASN A 453 0.52 15.64 9.39
CA ASN A 453 -0.53 14.85 8.77
C ASN A 453 -1.52 14.36 9.81
N ARG A 454 -2.80 14.33 9.45
CA ARG A 454 -3.85 13.76 10.29
C ARG A 454 -4.92 13.07 9.45
N ARG A 455 -5.39 11.94 9.95
CA ARG A 455 -6.57 11.24 9.44
C ARG A 455 -7.50 10.92 10.59
N TRP A 456 -8.72 11.41 10.51
CA TRP A 456 -9.82 10.96 11.35
C TRP A 456 -10.71 10.07 10.51
N GLN A 457 -11.07 8.94 11.05
CA GLN A 457 -11.91 7.99 10.34
C GLN A 457 -12.96 7.43 11.26
N PHE A 458 -14.15 7.30 10.73
CA PHE A 458 -15.31 6.73 11.37
C PHE A 458 -15.89 5.66 10.46
N ASP A 459 -15.87 4.41 10.92
CA ASP A 459 -16.33 3.26 10.16
C ASP A 459 -17.44 2.56 10.92
N ASN A 460 -18.46 2.17 10.20
CA ASN A 460 -19.61 1.53 10.78
C ASN A 460 -20.20 0.51 9.79
N VAL A 461 -20.41 -0.77 10.21
CA VAL A 461 -20.96 -1.88 9.38
C VAL A 461 -21.96 -2.74 10.11
N GLY A 462 -23.14 -3.04 9.53
CA GLY A 462 -24.11 -4.05 9.91
C GLY A 462 -23.98 -5.33 9.11
N SER A 463 -24.12 -6.45 9.74
CA SER A 463 -24.37 -7.68 9.01
C SER A 463 -25.45 -8.50 9.66
N MET A 464 -26.19 -9.19 8.83
CA MET A 464 -27.33 -10.00 9.22
C MET A 464 -27.40 -11.23 8.35
N THR A 465 -27.63 -12.37 8.99
CA THR A 465 -27.92 -13.63 8.28
C THR A 465 -29.42 -13.82 8.13
N LYS A 466 -29.84 -14.25 6.93
CA LYS A 466 -31.22 -14.58 6.61
C LYS A 466 -31.29 -15.84 5.75
N SER A 467 -31.96 -16.86 6.24
CA SER A 467 -32.25 -18.08 5.48
C SER A 467 -33.69 -18.07 4.91
N GLY A 468 -33.95 -18.87 3.88
CA GLY A 468 -35.28 -19.12 3.35
C GLY A 468 -35.70 -18.33 2.11
N TRP A 469 -34.88 -17.39 1.58
CA TRP A 469 -35.16 -16.63 0.35
C TRP A 469 -34.45 -17.25 -0.89
N GLY A 470 -34.66 -18.58 -1.07
CA GLY A 470 -33.93 -19.32 -2.11
C GLY A 470 -32.50 -19.72 -1.73
N GLY A 471 -32.19 -19.68 -0.42
CA GLY A 471 -30.87 -20.00 0.13
C GLY A 471 -30.56 -19.25 1.41
N ASP A 472 -29.27 -19.17 1.73
CA ASP A 472 -28.75 -18.44 2.88
C ASP A 472 -28.09 -17.15 2.41
N HIS A 473 -28.49 -16.05 3.02
CA HIS A 473 -27.97 -14.70 2.73
C HIS A 473 -27.18 -14.18 3.92
N LEU A 474 -26.00 -13.60 3.65
CA LEU A 474 -25.26 -12.76 4.58
C LEU A 474 -25.26 -11.33 4.02
N PHE A 475 -26.23 -10.55 4.46
CA PHE A 475 -26.25 -9.11 4.16
C PHE A 475 -25.23 -8.36 5.00
N LYS A 476 -24.50 -7.45 4.38
CA LYS A 476 -23.56 -6.56 5.03
C LYS A 476 -23.66 -5.18 4.39
N GLY A 477 -23.71 -4.13 5.20
CA GLY A 477 -23.78 -2.76 4.71
C GLY A 477 -23.15 -1.78 5.68
N GLY A 478 -22.69 -0.64 5.18
CA GLY A 478 -21.99 0.30 6.05
C GLY A 478 -21.79 1.68 5.48
N VAL A 479 -21.29 2.55 6.37
CA VAL A 479 -20.92 3.94 6.10
C VAL A 479 -19.49 4.14 6.60
N GLN A 480 -18.68 4.80 5.82
CA GLN A 480 -17.30 5.16 6.13
C GLN A 480 -17.11 6.65 5.89
N TYR A 481 -16.56 7.36 6.87
CA TYR A 481 -16.20 8.76 6.73
C TYR A 481 -14.77 8.96 7.14
N ALA A 482 -13.99 9.63 6.32
CA ALA A 482 -12.63 10.04 6.67
C ALA A 482 -12.43 11.52 6.38
N ARG A 483 -11.74 12.20 7.29
CA ARG A 483 -11.21 13.55 7.08
C ARG A 483 -9.70 13.51 7.15
N LEU A 484 -9.08 13.95 6.07
CA LEU A 484 -7.64 14.02 5.91
C LEU A 484 -7.20 15.48 6.03
N PHE A 485 -6.04 15.66 6.64
CA PHE A 485 -5.32 16.93 6.73
C PHE A 485 -3.88 16.70 6.34
N PHE A 486 -3.33 17.60 5.55
CA PHE A 486 -1.93 17.65 5.18
C PHE A 486 -1.47 19.09 5.12
N ASP A 487 -0.32 19.35 5.69
CA ASP A 487 0.37 20.62 5.65
C ASP A 487 1.77 20.37 5.08
N ASP A 488 2.15 21.10 4.04
CA ASP A 488 3.44 20.98 3.36
C ASP A 488 4.23 22.28 3.51
N TYR A 489 5.00 22.37 4.59
CA TYR A 489 5.90 23.49 4.83
C TYR A 489 7.30 23.17 4.34
N VAL A 490 7.81 23.97 3.41
CA VAL A 490 9.14 23.83 2.80
C VAL A 490 9.93 25.12 2.96
N ASN A 491 11.17 25.01 3.46
CA ASN A 491 12.09 26.15 3.56
C ASN A 491 13.48 25.77 3.00
N VAL A 492 13.84 26.35 1.88
CA VAL A 492 15.17 26.23 1.28
C VAL A 492 16.09 27.31 1.82
N GLN A 493 17.23 26.92 2.37
CA GLN A 493 18.22 27.85 2.91
C GLN A 493 18.68 28.84 1.85
N ASN A 494 18.63 30.13 2.17
CA ASN A 494 18.87 31.23 1.24
C ASN A 494 17.97 31.23 0.00
N ALA A 495 16.91 30.41 -0.05
CA ALA A 495 16.02 30.21 -1.19
C ALA A 495 16.76 29.94 -2.52
N LEU A 496 17.94 29.29 -2.47
CA LEU A 496 18.88 29.22 -3.61
C LEU A 496 19.63 27.88 -3.65
N TYR A 497 19.77 27.30 -4.85
CA TYR A 497 20.82 26.31 -5.16
C TYR A 497 21.73 26.85 -6.26
N LEU A 498 23.00 26.43 -6.23
CA LEU A 498 23.98 26.68 -7.28
C LEU A 498 24.11 25.40 -8.13
N LEU A 499 23.87 25.51 -9.42
CA LEU A 499 23.93 24.40 -10.35
C LEU A 499 25.20 24.48 -11.19
N TYR A 500 26.01 23.43 -11.09
CA TYR A 500 27.31 23.32 -11.74
C TYR A 500 27.25 22.25 -12.85
N THR A 501 28.14 22.43 -13.83
CA THR A 501 28.43 21.45 -14.88
C THR A 501 29.92 21.32 -15.04
N ASN A 502 30.46 20.11 -14.84
CA ASN A 502 31.92 19.86 -14.86
C ASN A 502 32.72 20.80 -13.90
N GLY A 503 32.20 20.98 -12.69
CA GLY A 503 32.82 21.80 -11.66
C GLY A 503 32.75 23.32 -11.90
N LYS A 504 31.96 23.78 -12.89
CA LYS A 504 31.80 25.19 -13.20
C LYS A 504 30.38 25.66 -12.99
N PRO A 505 30.17 26.86 -12.44
CA PRO A 505 28.86 27.48 -12.32
C PRO A 505 28.20 27.63 -13.70
N THR A 506 26.90 27.28 -13.79
CA THR A 506 26.12 27.39 -15.03
C THR A 506 24.73 27.96 -14.84
N GLN A 507 24.09 27.65 -13.71
CA GLN A 507 22.74 28.11 -13.38
C GLN A 507 22.62 28.32 -11.89
N VAL A 508 21.59 29.07 -11.50
CA VAL A 508 21.02 29.10 -10.14
C VAL A 508 19.60 28.62 -10.19
N GLN A 509 19.18 27.94 -9.12
CA GLN A 509 17.77 27.58 -8.88
C GLN A 509 17.24 28.41 -7.72
N GLN A 510 16.30 29.27 -7.99
CA GLN A 510 15.65 30.17 -7.04
C GLN A 510 14.30 29.59 -6.62
N TRP A 511 14.04 29.57 -5.31
CA TRP A 511 12.85 28.95 -4.72
C TRP A 511 11.88 30.00 -4.17
N ASN A 512 10.57 29.68 -4.17
CA ASN A 512 9.53 30.48 -3.52
C ASN A 512 9.51 30.27 -1.98
N SER A 513 10.64 30.03 -1.39
CA SER A 513 10.82 29.66 0.01
C SER A 513 10.76 30.88 0.94
N PRO A 514 10.12 30.77 2.13
CA PRO A 514 9.36 29.61 2.60
C PRO A 514 8.03 29.44 1.86
N ALA A 515 7.65 28.19 1.63
CA ALA A 515 6.34 27.80 1.10
C ALA A 515 5.57 27.06 2.18
N ASP A 516 4.26 27.31 2.27
CA ASP A 516 3.37 26.69 3.24
C ASP A 516 2.02 26.41 2.58
N ALA A 517 1.72 25.13 2.41
CA ALA A 517 0.57 24.68 1.65
C ALA A 517 -0.31 23.74 2.48
N ILE A 518 -1.47 24.23 2.91
CA ILE A 518 -2.43 23.50 3.73
C ILE A 518 -3.60 23.02 2.88
N GLN A 519 -4.01 21.78 3.06
CA GLN A 519 -5.16 21.19 2.39
C GLN A 519 -5.92 20.19 3.27
N TYR A 520 -7.20 20.01 2.93
CA TYR A 520 -8.12 19.05 3.54
C TYR A 520 -8.77 18.19 2.47
N GLU A 521 -9.16 16.99 2.87
CA GLU A 521 -9.98 16.11 2.05
C GLU A 521 -10.98 15.36 2.91
N ASN A 522 -12.25 15.33 2.48
CA ASN A 522 -13.33 14.60 3.13
C ASN A 522 -13.80 13.50 2.20
N VAL A 523 -13.83 12.28 2.70
CA VAL A 523 -14.26 11.09 1.95
C VAL A 523 -15.42 10.45 2.67
N LEU A 524 -16.56 10.30 1.99
CA LEU A 524 -17.75 9.64 2.49
C LEU A 524 -18.05 8.44 1.59
N GLY A 525 -18.10 7.24 2.16
CA GLY A 525 -18.40 6.01 1.46
C GLY A 525 -19.63 5.30 2.03
N PHE A 526 -20.48 4.76 1.15
CA PHE A 526 -21.57 3.85 1.49
C PHE A 526 -21.37 2.55 0.75
N PHE A 527 -21.64 1.43 1.39
CA PHE A 527 -21.61 0.15 0.71
C PHE A 527 -22.71 -0.79 1.20
N GLY A 528 -23.07 -1.72 0.33
CA GLY A 528 -23.96 -2.85 0.64
C GLY A 528 -23.50 -4.06 -0.13
N GLN A 529 -23.54 -5.23 0.51
CA GLN A 529 -23.21 -6.49 -0.15
C GLN A 529 -24.05 -7.64 0.40
N ASP A 530 -24.25 -8.67 -0.43
CA ASP A 530 -24.89 -9.93 -0.09
C ASP A 530 -24.00 -11.10 -0.52
N THR A 531 -23.80 -12.03 0.37
CA THR A 531 -23.24 -13.35 0.06
C THR A 531 -24.41 -14.34 0.09
N TRP A 532 -24.93 -14.66 -1.09
CA TRP A 532 -26.06 -15.56 -1.27
C TRP A 532 -25.58 -16.98 -1.60
N THR A 533 -25.76 -17.90 -0.67
CA THR A 533 -25.51 -19.32 -0.85
C THR A 533 -26.77 -20.02 -1.33
N ALA A 534 -26.84 -20.29 -2.63
CA ALA A 534 -27.97 -20.96 -3.28
C ALA A 534 -27.73 -22.49 -3.31
N GLY A 535 -28.18 -23.19 -2.29
CA GLY A 535 -27.96 -24.62 -2.12
C GLY A 535 -26.51 -24.97 -1.76
N ARG A 536 -26.06 -26.17 -2.13
CA ARG A 536 -24.74 -26.70 -1.74
C ARG A 536 -23.60 -26.30 -2.70
N HIS A 537 -23.95 -25.98 -3.93
CA HIS A 537 -23.00 -25.81 -5.03
C HIS A 537 -22.67 -24.38 -5.37
N LEU A 538 -23.61 -23.44 -5.19
CA LEU A 538 -23.49 -22.10 -5.73
C LEU A 538 -23.49 -21.05 -4.61
N THR A 539 -22.53 -20.14 -4.68
CA THR A 539 -22.51 -18.92 -3.89
C THR A 539 -22.32 -17.71 -4.81
N LEU A 540 -23.16 -16.71 -4.66
CA LEU A 540 -23.10 -15.42 -5.35
C LEU A 540 -22.67 -14.35 -4.35
N ASN A 541 -21.67 -13.56 -4.70
CA ASN A 541 -21.23 -12.39 -3.95
C ASN A 541 -21.61 -11.16 -4.76
N LEU A 542 -22.51 -10.33 -4.21
CA LEU A 542 -23.04 -9.15 -4.88
C LEU A 542 -22.77 -7.94 -4.00
N GLY A 543 -22.11 -6.91 -4.55
CA GLY A 543 -21.75 -5.72 -3.80
C GLY A 543 -21.91 -4.44 -4.62
N PHE A 544 -22.23 -3.37 -3.93
CA PHE A 544 -22.24 -2.02 -4.46
C PHE A 544 -21.57 -1.09 -3.45
N ARG A 545 -20.78 -0.14 -3.95
CA ARG A 545 -20.18 0.92 -3.16
C ARG A 545 -20.37 2.24 -3.87
N PHE A 546 -20.64 3.30 -3.10
CA PHE A 546 -20.67 4.68 -3.55
C PHE A 546 -19.73 5.50 -2.68
N ASP A 547 -18.82 6.23 -3.29
CA ASP A 547 -17.90 7.15 -2.62
C ASP A 547 -18.13 8.58 -3.12
N HIS A 548 -18.05 9.54 -2.20
CA HIS A 548 -18.06 10.97 -2.47
C HIS A 548 -16.86 11.63 -1.79
N ASN A 549 -16.12 12.41 -2.57
CA ASN A 549 -14.88 13.04 -2.15
C ASN A 549 -14.91 14.54 -2.41
N VAL A 550 -14.49 15.32 -1.39
CA VAL A 550 -14.36 16.78 -1.48
C VAL A 550 -12.98 17.21 -0.98
N GLY A 551 -12.17 17.72 -1.89
CA GLY A 551 -10.85 18.28 -1.60
C GLY A 551 -10.94 19.80 -1.47
N THR A 552 -10.38 20.37 -0.40
CA THR A 552 -10.51 21.78 -0.04
C THR A 552 -9.14 22.41 0.22
N LEU A 553 -8.92 23.57 -0.36
CA LEU A 553 -7.88 24.53 -0.02
C LEU A 553 -8.50 25.57 0.91
N PRO A 554 -8.08 25.68 2.17
CA PRO A 554 -8.59 26.74 3.07
C PRO A 554 -8.09 28.11 2.63
N ALA A 555 -8.70 29.16 3.13
CA ALA A 555 -8.12 30.49 3.02
C ALA A 555 -6.76 30.52 3.71
N GLN A 556 -5.71 30.86 2.99
CA GLN A 556 -4.33 30.83 3.47
C GLN A 556 -3.46 31.88 2.77
N SER A 557 -2.34 32.21 3.39
CA SER A 557 -1.42 33.24 2.87
C SER A 557 0.04 32.90 3.12
N THR A 558 0.92 33.34 2.25
CA THR A 558 2.37 33.32 2.44
C THR A 558 2.92 34.75 2.42
N PRO A 559 3.86 35.09 3.31
CA PRO A 559 4.51 36.40 3.27
C PRO A 559 5.37 36.62 2.03
N GLY A 560 5.58 35.57 1.24
CA GLY A 560 6.55 35.54 0.14
C GLY A 560 7.97 35.26 0.64
N GLY A 561 8.96 35.34 -0.25
CA GLY A 561 10.36 35.07 0.00
C GLY A 561 11.26 36.02 -0.79
N LEU A 562 12.53 35.67 -0.92
CA LEU A 562 13.53 36.52 -1.60
C LEU A 562 13.19 36.77 -3.08
N TYR A 563 12.55 35.83 -3.73
CA TYR A 563 12.28 35.87 -5.18
C TYR A 563 10.80 35.94 -5.51
N VAL A 564 9.92 35.90 -4.53
CA VAL A 564 8.47 35.83 -4.70
C VAL A 564 7.78 36.75 -3.72
N GLY A 565 6.84 37.54 -4.21
CA GLY A 565 6.01 38.41 -3.36
C GLY A 565 4.99 37.61 -2.50
N PRO A 566 4.35 38.31 -1.56
CA PRO A 566 3.30 37.72 -0.72
C PRO A 566 2.12 37.27 -1.58
N LYS A 567 1.48 36.18 -1.18
CA LYS A 567 0.34 35.62 -1.90
C LYS A 567 -0.77 35.25 -0.94
N ASN A 568 -2.00 35.55 -1.30
CA ASN A 568 -3.19 35.19 -0.54
C ASN A 568 -4.14 34.41 -1.45
N ILE A 569 -4.71 33.34 -0.95
CA ILE A 569 -5.76 32.59 -1.61
C ILE A 569 -7.01 32.51 -0.73
N SER A 570 -8.17 32.61 -1.36
CA SER A 570 -9.46 32.38 -0.71
C SER A 570 -9.72 30.89 -0.61
N GLU A 571 -10.60 30.50 0.30
CA GLU A 571 -11.07 29.12 0.37
C GLU A 571 -11.67 28.68 -0.96
N SER A 572 -11.32 27.49 -1.40
CA SER A 572 -11.88 26.86 -2.59
C SER A 572 -11.90 25.33 -2.43
N SER A 573 -12.77 24.66 -3.17
CA SER A 573 -12.84 23.21 -3.20
C SER A 573 -12.72 22.73 -4.64
N PRO A 574 -11.50 22.55 -5.15
CA PRO A 574 -11.25 22.18 -6.54
C PRO A 574 -11.58 20.73 -6.89
N ILE A 575 -11.99 19.91 -5.93
CA ILE A 575 -12.37 18.51 -6.13
C ILE A 575 -13.72 18.23 -5.51
N HIS A 576 -14.70 17.84 -6.34
CA HIS A 576 -16.00 17.32 -5.96
C HIS A 576 -16.28 16.08 -6.81
N GLN A 577 -15.90 14.91 -6.33
CA GLN A 577 -16.00 13.68 -7.10
C GLN A 577 -16.92 12.68 -6.45
N SER A 578 -17.69 11.96 -7.27
CA SER A 578 -18.51 10.83 -6.82
C SER A 578 -18.29 9.63 -7.73
N LEU A 579 -18.29 8.43 -7.17
CA LEU A 579 -18.11 7.21 -7.91
C LEU A 579 -18.96 6.08 -7.31
N GLY A 580 -19.82 5.48 -8.16
CA GLY A 580 -20.54 4.24 -7.85
C GLY A 580 -19.88 3.05 -8.51
N VAL A 581 -19.63 1.98 -7.76
CA VAL A 581 -18.92 0.80 -8.24
C VAL A 581 -19.63 -0.49 -7.83
N TRP A 582 -19.63 -1.47 -8.75
CA TRP A 582 -20.21 -2.80 -8.56
C TRP A 582 -19.11 -3.82 -8.36
N ARG A 583 -19.37 -4.82 -7.52
CA ARG A 583 -18.49 -5.97 -7.28
C ARG A 583 -19.33 -7.22 -7.24
N THR A 584 -19.11 -8.11 -8.18
CA THR A 584 -19.88 -9.34 -8.33
C THR A 584 -18.95 -10.53 -8.41
N GLY A 585 -19.33 -11.63 -7.82
CA GLY A 585 -18.57 -12.86 -7.85
C GLY A 585 -19.46 -14.10 -7.79
N LEU A 586 -18.99 -15.16 -8.38
CA LEU A 586 -19.61 -16.46 -8.34
C LEU A 586 -18.58 -17.49 -7.89
N VAL A 587 -19.00 -18.35 -6.98
CA VAL A 587 -18.24 -19.53 -6.56
C VAL A 587 -19.11 -20.76 -6.78
N PHE A 588 -18.58 -21.73 -7.51
CA PHE A 588 -19.26 -23.00 -7.79
C PHE A 588 -18.42 -24.16 -7.26
N ASP A 589 -18.98 -24.93 -6.33
CA ASP A 589 -18.41 -26.17 -5.80
C ASP A 589 -19.07 -27.37 -6.54
N PRO A 590 -18.42 -27.90 -7.59
CA PRO A 590 -19.02 -28.93 -8.44
C PRO A 590 -19.32 -30.24 -7.73
N LEU A 591 -18.58 -30.55 -6.66
CA LEU A 591 -18.69 -31.81 -5.93
C LEU A 591 -19.44 -31.63 -4.58
N ALA A 592 -19.72 -30.41 -4.15
CA ALA A 592 -20.29 -30.07 -2.85
C ALA A 592 -19.50 -30.66 -1.65
N ASP A 593 -18.21 -30.94 -1.88
CA ASP A 593 -17.31 -31.54 -0.87
C ASP A 593 -16.49 -30.47 -0.14
N GLY A 594 -16.61 -29.19 -0.54
CA GLY A 594 -15.84 -28.08 0.03
C GLY A 594 -14.35 -28.07 -0.34
N LYS A 595 -13.91 -28.93 -1.26
CA LYS A 595 -12.49 -29.10 -1.66
C LYS A 595 -12.16 -28.55 -3.03
N THR A 596 -13.19 -28.21 -3.84
CA THR A 596 -13.01 -27.64 -5.19
C THR A 596 -13.90 -26.42 -5.34
N ALA A 597 -13.33 -25.32 -5.80
CA ALA A 597 -14.06 -24.09 -6.11
C ALA A 597 -13.70 -23.58 -7.50
N LEU A 598 -14.70 -23.45 -8.36
CA LEU A 598 -14.61 -22.65 -9.58
C LEU A 598 -15.03 -21.21 -9.21
N LYS A 599 -14.18 -20.24 -9.47
CA LYS A 599 -14.38 -18.85 -9.05
C LYS A 599 -14.34 -17.92 -10.26
N THR A 600 -15.25 -16.96 -10.31
CA THR A 600 -15.19 -15.87 -11.27
C THR A 600 -15.69 -14.58 -10.61
N SER A 601 -15.17 -13.44 -11.03
CA SER A 601 -15.63 -12.15 -10.56
C SER A 601 -15.53 -11.06 -11.62
N TYR A 602 -16.38 -10.05 -11.48
CA TYR A 602 -16.22 -8.73 -12.08
C TYR A 602 -16.31 -7.68 -10.99
N SER A 603 -15.32 -6.82 -10.93
CA SER A 603 -15.24 -5.77 -9.92
C SER A 603 -14.77 -4.46 -10.53
N ARG A 604 -15.45 -3.37 -10.21
CA ARG A 604 -14.95 -2.01 -10.45
C ARG A 604 -14.47 -1.41 -9.14
N TYR A 605 -13.33 -0.76 -9.17
CA TYR A 605 -12.72 -0.10 -8.03
C TYR A 605 -12.41 1.35 -8.37
N GLY A 606 -12.72 2.27 -7.44
CA GLY A 606 -12.14 3.61 -7.47
C GLY A 606 -10.68 3.57 -7.05
N LEU A 607 -9.83 4.39 -7.66
CA LEU A 607 -8.48 4.59 -7.18
C LEU A 607 -8.52 5.17 -5.76
N GLN A 608 -7.62 4.74 -4.89
CA GLN A 608 -7.55 5.25 -3.54
C GLN A 608 -7.32 6.77 -3.54
N VAL A 609 -8.04 7.44 -2.65
CA VAL A 609 -7.98 8.90 -2.51
C VAL A 609 -6.76 9.30 -1.70
N GLY A 610 -6.02 10.29 -2.21
CA GLY A 610 -4.90 10.95 -1.53
C GLY A 610 -5.01 12.46 -1.69
N ILE A 611 -4.71 13.18 -0.62
CA ILE A 611 -4.80 14.64 -0.54
C ILE A 611 -3.79 15.36 -1.45
N ASP A 612 -2.78 14.65 -1.93
CA ASP A 612 -1.80 15.11 -2.92
C ASP A 612 -2.45 15.68 -4.19
N ARG A 613 -3.63 15.19 -4.56
CA ARG A 613 -4.39 15.75 -5.68
C ARG A 613 -4.82 17.20 -5.43
N VAL A 614 -5.16 17.53 -4.18
CA VAL A 614 -5.50 18.90 -3.79
C VAL A 614 -4.26 19.76 -3.72
N LEU A 615 -3.14 19.21 -3.20
CA LEU A 615 -1.83 19.87 -3.17
C LEU A 615 -1.35 20.27 -4.57
N ASN A 616 -1.53 19.41 -5.59
CA ASN A 616 -1.06 19.65 -6.96
C ASN A 616 -1.62 20.92 -7.60
N VAL A 617 -2.72 21.44 -7.11
CA VAL A 617 -3.33 22.68 -7.58
C VAL A 617 -3.32 23.78 -6.51
N ASN A 618 -2.59 23.57 -5.38
CA ASN A 618 -2.40 24.58 -4.36
C ASN A 618 -1.35 25.61 -4.82
N PRO A 619 -1.72 26.88 -5.03
CA PRO A 619 -0.78 27.88 -5.51
C PRO A 619 0.31 28.27 -4.51
N LEU A 620 0.27 27.78 -3.28
CA LEU A 620 1.25 28.06 -2.22
C LEU A 620 2.26 26.92 -2.01
N GLN A 621 2.16 25.82 -2.75
CA GLN A 621 3.15 24.74 -2.67
C GLN A 621 4.56 25.23 -3.10
N SER A 622 5.58 24.46 -2.71
CA SER A 622 6.97 24.74 -3.08
C SER A 622 7.20 24.65 -4.59
N ASP A 623 7.86 25.66 -5.13
CA ASP A 623 8.20 25.76 -6.57
C ASP A 623 9.52 26.52 -6.76
N SER A 624 10.12 26.39 -7.95
CA SER A 624 11.41 27.03 -8.26
C SER A 624 11.55 27.41 -9.73
N GLN A 625 12.41 28.37 -10.00
CA GLN A 625 12.87 28.71 -11.35
C GLN A 625 14.37 28.48 -11.49
N LYS A 626 14.81 28.13 -12.69
CA LYS A 626 16.23 28.05 -13.04
C LYS A 626 16.63 29.24 -13.91
N CYS A 627 17.70 29.91 -13.51
CA CYS A 627 18.23 31.06 -14.23
C CYS A 627 19.66 30.78 -14.69
N THR A 628 20.03 31.25 -15.85
CA THR A 628 21.42 31.20 -16.31
C THR A 628 22.30 32.07 -15.40
N TRP A 629 23.43 31.52 -14.97
CA TRP A 629 24.40 32.19 -14.13
C TRP A 629 25.79 32.13 -14.78
N THR A 630 26.45 33.27 -14.89
CA THR A 630 27.83 33.39 -15.30
C THR A 630 28.60 34.03 -14.15
N ASP A 631 29.75 33.45 -13.79
CA ASP A 631 30.61 33.91 -12.70
C ASP A 631 31.90 34.45 -13.30
N PRO A 632 31.94 35.70 -13.77
CA PRO A 632 33.13 36.28 -14.45
C PRO A 632 34.25 36.67 -13.49
N ASN A 633 33.92 36.93 -12.23
CA ASN A 633 34.89 37.29 -11.18
C ASN A 633 35.46 36.05 -10.48
N GLY A 634 34.86 34.85 -10.66
CA GLY A 634 35.31 33.58 -10.11
C GLY A 634 35.16 33.44 -8.59
N ASP A 635 34.29 34.24 -7.97
CA ASP A 635 34.10 34.20 -6.51
C ASP A 635 33.11 33.10 -6.04
N GLY A 636 32.40 32.45 -6.97
CA GLY A 636 31.41 31.40 -6.66
C GLY A 636 30.15 31.91 -5.96
N ILE A 637 29.93 33.24 -5.98
CA ILE A 637 28.76 33.90 -5.37
C ILE A 637 27.86 34.42 -6.49
N ALA A 638 26.63 33.92 -6.56
CA ALA A 638 25.69 34.35 -7.59
C ALA A 638 25.11 35.76 -7.28
N GLN A 639 25.70 36.77 -7.90
CA GLN A 639 25.22 38.13 -7.77
C GLN A 639 24.07 38.42 -8.75
N PRO A 640 23.13 39.33 -8.43
CA PRO A 640 21.99 39.64 -9.31
C PRO A 640 22.40 40.09 -10.72
N SER A 641 23.53 40.76 -10.87
CA SER A 641 24.08 41.19 -12.17
C SER A 641 24.58 40.04 -13.05
N GLU A 642 24.84 38.89 -12.49
CA GLU A 642 25.39 37.69 -13.13
C GLU A 642 24.28 36.69 -13.53
N ILE A 643 23.05 36.92 -13.04
CA ILE A 643 21.90 36.06 -13.27
C ILE A 643 21.05 36.61 -14.42
N SER A 644 20.74 35.77 -15.38
CA SER A 644 19.93 36.13 -16.56
C SER A 644 19.06 34.97 -17.02
N GLN A 645 18.09 35.24 -17.88
CA GLN A 645 17.23 34.22 -18.55
C GLN A 645 16.71 33.14 -17.63
N CYS A 646 15.77 33.49 -16.75
CA CYS A 646 15.10 32.53 -15.89
C CYS A 646 14.05 31.71 -16.65
N THR A 647 13.96 30.40 -16.33
CA THR A 647 12.99 29.48 -16.90
C THR A 647 12.39 28.61 -15.78
N GLY A 648 11.12 28.28 -15.87
CA GLY A 648 10.46 27.34 -14.99
C GLY A 648 9.45 27.95 -14.04
N TYR A 649 9.77 29.01 -13.32
CA TYR A 649 8.86 29.58 -12.34
C TYR A 649 8.02 30.74 -12.91
N ALA A 650 6.72 30.64 -12.79
CA ALA A 650 5.78 31.73 -13.00
C ALA A 650 4.72 31.81 -11.87
N GLY A 651 5.00 31.23 -10.74
CA GLY A 651 3.99 30.79 -9.79
C GLY A 651 3.41 29.45 -10.24
N ILE A 652 2.73 28.72 -9.33
CA ILE A 652 2.08 27.49 -9.74
C ILE A 652 0.95 27.82 -10.66
N THR A 653 1.04 27.33 -11.88
CA THR A 653 0.10 27.52 -12.96
C THR A 653 -0.78 26.29 -13.19
N SER A 654 -0.57 25.21 -12.40
CA SER A 654 -1.39 23.99 -12.50
C SER A 654 -2.79 24.23 -11.96
N HIS A 655 -3.77 23.86 -12.76
CA HIS A 655 -5.19 23.91 -12.37
C HIS A 655 -5.93 22.74 -13.05
N TYR A 656 -7.09 22.39 -12.52
CA TYR A 656 -7.95 21.41 -13.15
C TYR A 656 -8.68 21.98 -14.35
N ALA A 657 -8.89 21.17 -15.39
CA ALA A 657 -9.70 21.54 -16.54
C ALA A 657 -11.15 21.91 -16.13
N ASP A 658 -11.70 21.15 -15.17
CA ASP A 658 -12.92 21.52 -14.44
C ASP A 658 -12.52 22.09 -13.07
N PRO A 659 -12.55 23.40 -12.86
CA PRO A 659 -12.10 24.03 -11.62
C PRO A 659 -13.05 23.81 -10.44
N VAL A 660 -14.24 23.25 -10.67
CA VAL A 660 -15.26 23.00 -9.64
C VAL A 660 -15.26 21.55 -9.20
N ASN A 661 -15.19 20.61 -10.15
CA ASN A 661 -15.31 19.18 -9.84
C ASN A 661 -13.97 18.44 -9.88
N GLY A 662 -12.96 19.04 -10.51
CA GLY A 662 -11.70 18.36 -10.82
C GLY A 662 -11.84 17.32 -11.93
N PRO A 663 -10.81 16.50 -12.18
CA PRO A 663 -10.87 15.43 -13.17
C PRO A 663 -11.83 14.33 -12.72
N LYS A 664 -12.36 13.53 -13.64
CA LYS A 664 -13.17 12.35 -13.31
C LYS A 664 -12.36 11.39 -12.44
N TRP A 665 -13.01 10.76 -11.49
CA TRP A 665 -12.33 9.79 -10.59
C TRP A 665 -11.72 8.65 -11.40
N PRO A 666 -10.40 8.37 -11.25
CA PRO A 666 -9.77 7.21 -11.85
C PRO A 666 -10.33 5.91 -11.29
N TYR A 667 -10.49 4.90 -12.13
CA TYR A 667 -11.02 3.60 -11.73
C TYR A 667 -10.34 2.46 -12.48
N SER A 668 -10.48 1.26 -11.94
CA SER A 668 -10.11 0.03 -12.63
C SER A 668 -11.27 -0.96 -12.69
N ASP A 669 -11.42 -1.63 -13.84
CA ASP A 669 -12.28 -2.79 -14.01
C ASP A 669 -11.42 -4.05 -13.99
N GLU A 670 -11.84 -5.04 -13.22
CA GLU A 670 -11.14 -6.32 -13.07
C GLU A 670 -12.09 -7.48 -13.29
N VAL A 671 -11.66 -8.44 -14.11
CA VAL A 671 -12.31 -9.74 -14.31
C VAL A 671 -11.35 -10.82 -13.87
N THR A 672 -11.85 -11.78 -13.07
CA THR A 672 -11.08 -12.96 -12.68
C THR A 672 -11.84 -14.23 -13.00
N ALA A 673 -11.14 -15.31 -13.36
CA ALA A 673 -11.71 -16.64 -13.54
C ALA A 673 -10.68 -17.72 -13.24
N GLY A 674 -11.08 -18.77 -12.51
CA GLY A 674 -10.14 -19.85 -12.21
C GLY A 674 -10.71 -20.94 -11.32
N VAL A 675 -9.81 -21.80 -10.85
CA VAL A 675 -10.12 -22.95 -10.01
C VAL A 675 -9.15 -23.05 -8.85
N GLU A 676 -9.67 -23.39 -7.68
CA GLU A 676 -8.91 -23.80 -6.51
C GLU A 676 -9.31 -25.21 -6.10
N ARG A 677 -8.33 -26.04 -5.71
CA ARG A 677 -8.57 -27.38 -5.21
C ARG A 677 -7.64 -27.76 -4.06
N GLU A 678 -8.19 -28.41 -3.06
CA GLU A 678 -7.42 -29.11 -2.04
C GLU A 678 -6.89 -30.44 -2.63
N VAL A 679 -5.59 -30.46 -2.93
CA VAL A 679 -4.93 -31.64 -3.57
C VAL A 679 -4.42 -32.64 -2.53
N MET A 680 -4.14 -32.19 -1.34
CA MET A 680 -3.86 -33.01 -0.16
C MET A 680 -4.26 -32.25 1.10
N ARG A 681 -4.35 -32.94 2.20
CA ARG A 681 -4.77 -32.35 3.48
C ARG A 681 -3.95 -31.11 3.84
N ASN A 682 -4.64 -30.01 4.12
CA ASN A 682 -4.06 -28.69 4.42
C ASN A 682 -3.24 -28.06 3.27
N MET A 683 -3.38 -28.56 2.02
CA MET A 683 -2.71 -27.98 0.85
C MET A 683 -3.69 -27.72 -0.28
N ARG A 684 -3.82 -26.48 -0.69
CA ARG A 684 -4.55 -26.07 -1.88
C ARG A 684 -3.61 -25.69 -3.00
N VAL A 685 -4.06 -25.94 -4.24
CA VAL A 685 -3.48 -25.43 -5.47
C VAL A 685 -4.55 -24.65 -6.20
N GLY A 686 -4.19 -23.51 -6.77
CA GLY A 686 -5.08 -22.66 -7.55
C GLY A 686 -4.48 -22.25 -8.87
N VAL A 687 -5.34 -22.04 -9.87
CA VAL A 687 -4.99 -21.42 -11.15
C VAL A 687 -6.03 -20.35 -11.43
N MET A 688 -5.58 -19.11 -11.57
CA MET A 688 -6.44 -17.93 -11.77
C MET A 688 -5.96 -17.12 -12.96
N TYR A 689 -6.89 -16.67 -13.78
CA TYR A 689 -6.69 -15.66 -14.82
C TYR A 689 -7.19 -14.32 -14.32
N TYR A 690 -6.47 -13.25 -14.67
CA TYR A 690 -6.78 -11.87 -14.34
C TYR A 690 -6.74 -11.01 -15.59
N HIS A 691 -7.77 -10.21 -15.76
CA HIS A 691 -7.82 -9.12 -16.73
C HIS A 691 -8.18 -7.83 -15.99
N ARG A 692 -7.34 -6.80 -16.11
CA ARG A 692 -7.60 -5.49 -15.49
C ARG A 692 -7.41 -4.36 -16.49
N THR A 693 -8.27 -3.36 -16.42
CA THR A 693 -8.13 -2.13 -17.18
C THR A 693 -8.14 -0.93 -16.24
N ASN A 694 -7.17 -0.04 -16.35
CA ASN A 694 -7.12 1.21 -15.59
C ASN A 694 -7.56 2.35 -16.50
N ARG A 695 -8.51 3.18 -16.06
CA ARG A 695 -9.19 4.21 -16.87
C ARG A 695 -9.24 5.54 -16.12
N ASN A 696 -9.50 6.62 -16.86
CA ASN A 696 -9.55 7.99 -16.34
C ASN A 696 -8.24 8.40 -15.64
N GLN A 697 -7.10 7.88 -16.09
CA GLN A 697 -5.82 8.25 -15.50
C GLN A 697 -5.55 9.75 -15.70
N ILE A 698 -4.93 10.38 -14.70
CA ILE A 698 -4.76 11.84 -14.66
C ILE A 698 -3.38 12.20 -15.19
N GLY A 699 -3.33 13.18 -16.09
CA GLY A 699 -2.12 13.73 -16.68
C GLY A 699 -2.12 15.24 -16.71
N THR A 700 -1.00 15.82 -17.09
CA THR A 700 -0.82 17.27 -17.21
C THR A 700 -0.46 17.64 -18.65
N ARG A 701 -1.09 18.67 -19.19
CA ARG A 701 -0.79 19.26 -20.49
C ARG A 701 -0.54 20.75 -20.33
N ASN A 702 0.57 21.23 -20.85
CA ASN A 702 0.79 22.66 -20.95
C ASN A 702 0.05 23.26 -22.15
N MET A 703 -1.11 23.83 -21.90
CA MET A 703 -1.98 24.39 -22.95
C MET A 703 -1.47 25.67 -23.57
N ALA A 704 -0.45 26.33 -22.99
CA ALA A 704 0.22 27.48 -23.59
C ALA A 704 1.20 27.08 -24.70
N ILE A 705 1.59 25.80 -24.77
CA ILE A 705 2.49 25.27 -25.80
C ILE A 705 1.76 24.20 -26.60
N PRO A 706 1.24 24.54 -27.79
CA PRO A 706 0.57 23.55 -28.64
C PRO A 706 1.58 22.56 -29.23
N THR A 707 1.14 21.35 -29.52
CA THR A 707 2.00 20.31 -30.14
C THR A 707 2.64 20.78 -31.45
N SER A 708 1.99 21.71 -32.19
CA SER A 708 2.53 22.33 -33.40
C SER A 708 3.73 23.25 -33.15
N ALA A 709 4.00 23.64 -31.90
CA ALA A 709 5.17 24.41 -31.53
C ALA A 709 6.45 23.57 -31.57
N TYR A 710 6.36 22.25 -31.72
CA TYR A 710 7.48 21.34 -31.77
C TYR A 710 7.81 20.93 -33.21
N THR A 711 9.09 20.99 -33.56
CA THR A 711 9.60 20.59 -34.89
C THR A 711 10.32 19.24 -34.77
N SER A 712 9.91 18.29 -35.60
CA SER A 712 10.56 16.97 -35.64
C SER A 712 11.99 17.05 -36.23
N VAL A 713 12.94 16.34 -35.60
CA VAL A 713 14.33 16.22 -36.03
C VAL A 713 14.72 14.75 -36.01
N PRO A 714 15.14 14.18 -37.15
CA PRO A 714 15.65 12.82 -37.16
C PRO A 714 17.07 12.78 -36.56
N VAL A 715 17.31 11.83 -35.66
CA VAL A 715 18.59 11.61 -34.98
C VAL A 715 19.04 10.17 -35.19
N ASN A 716 20.27 9.99 -35.67
CA ASN A 716 20.86 8.66 -35.80
C ASN A 716 21.29 8.15 -34.41
N VAL A 717 20.77 7.01 -34.01
CA VAL A 717 21.11 6.30 -32.78
C VAL A 717 21.99 5.12 -33.20
N PRO A 718 23.32 5.19 -33.02
CA PRO A 718 24.23 4.16 -33.54
C PRO A 718 24.10 2.83 -32.82
N ASN A 719 23.72 2.83 -31.54
CA ASN A 719 23.64 1.65 -30.67
C ASN A 719 22.21 1.43 -30.17
N GLY A 720 21.21 1.43 -31.08
CA GLY A 720 19.85 1.06 -30.71
C GLY A 720 19.73 -0.41 -30.31
N PRO A 721 18.66 -0.80 -29.60
CA PRO A 721 18.47 -2.18 -29.09
C PRO A 721 18.52 -3.25 -30.17
N ASN A 722 18.19 -2.90 -31.42
CA ASN A 722 18.19 -3.78 -32.59
C ASN A 722 19.26 -3.34 -33.65
N GLY A 723 20.30 -2.64 -33.22
CA GLY A 723 21.33 -2.04 -34.06
C GLY A 723 21.08 -0.56 -34.38
N PRO A 724 21.88 0.01 -35.31
CA PRO A 724 21.75 1.42 -35.67
C PRO A 724 20.33 1.74 -36.17
N THR A 725 19.74 2.80 -35.66
CA THR A 725 18.38 3.23 -36.02
C THR A 725 18.29 4.74 -36.10
N THR A 726 17.26 5.26 -36.75
CA THR A 726 16.93 6.68 -36.74
C THR A 726 15.73 6.89 -35.82
N ALA A 727 15.91 7.67 -34.75
CA ALA A 727 14.87 8.11 -33.88
C ALA A 727 14.40 9.54 -34.25
N THR A 728 13.12 9.82 -34.10
CA THR A 728 12.60 11.18 -34.22
C THR A 728 12.59 11.81 -32.83
N VAL A 729 13.16 13.01 -32.69
CA VAL A 729 13.05 13.86 -31.52
C VAL A 729 12.37 15.17 -31.92
N TYR A 730 11.87 15.90 -30.96
CA TYR A 730 11.14 17.15 -31.21
C TYR A 730 11.83 18.30 -30.49
N ASN A 731 12.10 19.38 -31.20
CA ASN A 731 12.62 20.63 -30.66
C ASN A 731 11.50 21.64 -30.49
N LEU A 732 11.36 22.18 -29.27
CA LEU A 732 10.47 23.30 -29.03
C LEU A 732 10.94 24.55 -29.76
N ASN A 733 10.05 25.23 -30.44
CA ASN A 733 10.35 26.54 -31.09
C ASN A 733 10.73 27.56 -30.00
N PRO A 734 11.89 28.21 -30.11
CA PRO A 734 12.37 29.23 -29.17
C PRO A 734 11.36 30.35 -28.86
N ALA A 735 10.42 30.63 -29.76
CA ALA A 735 9.36 31.61 -29.52
C ALA A 735 8.43 31.25 -28.36
N PHE A 736 8.41 29.99 -27.95
CA PHE A 736 7.63 29.48 -26.82
C PHE A 736 8.49 29.24 -25.55
N PHE A 737 9.71 29.81 -25.49
CA PHE A 737 10.50 29.76 -24.28
C PHE A 737 10.11 30.90 -23.33
N GLY A 738 10.05 30.58 -22.05
CA GLY A 738 9.80 31.52 -20.96
C GLY A 738 8.60 31.12 -20.10
N SER A 739 8.56 31.72 -18.92
CA SER A 739 7.54 31.40 -17.88
C SER A 739 6.12 31.82 -18.30
N GLN A 740 6.00 32.77 -19.23
CA GLN A 740 4.68 33.18 -19.79
C GLN A 740 4.01 32.08 -20.62
N PHE A 741 4.74 31.03 -21.01
CA PHE A 741 4.18 29.88 -21.73
C PHE A 741 3.93 28.69 -20.79
N GLN A 742 3.51 28.96 -19.57
CA GLN A 742 3.11 27.92 -18.63
C GLN A 742 1.63 28.04 -18.28
N ASN A 743 0.84 27.06 -18.74
CA ASN A 743 -0.56 26.89 -18.42
C ASN A 743 -0.85 25.38 -18.30
N ASN A 744 -0.54 24.84 -17.12
CA ASN A 744 -0.57 23.40 -16.87
C ASN A 744 -1.99 22.97 -16.49
N VAL A 745 -2.69 22.36 -17.42
CA VAL A 745 -4.04 21.82 -17.22
C VAL A 745 -3.93 20.36 -16.81
N VAL A 746 -4.49 20.04 -15.66
CA VAL A 746 -4.55 18.70 -15.10
C VAL A 746 -5.93 18.11 -15.41
N ASP A 747 -5.97 17.00 -16.13
CA ASP A 747 -7.23 16.33 -16.51
C ASP A 747 -6.98 14.83 -16.75
N ASN A 748 -8.07 14.09 -17.01
CA ASN A 748 -7.99 12.70 -17.42
C ASN A 748 -7.36 12.59 -18.81
N ASP A 749 -6.34 11.74 -18.95
CA ASP A 749 -5.69 11.51 -20.24
C ASP A 749 -5.74 10.03 -20.64
N PRO A 750 -6.41 9.70 -21.77
CA PRO A 750 -6.50 8.32 -22.24
C PRO A 750 -5.15 7.67 -22.57
N TYR A 751 -4.13 8.45 -22.88
CA TYR A 751 -2.77 7.95 -23.14
C TYR A 751 -2.21 7.18 -21.94
N LEU A 752 -2.55 7.59 -20.72
CA LEU A 752 -2.08 6.99 -19.46
C LEU A 752 -2.89 5.75 -19.04
N ASN A 753 -3.94 5.38 -19.79
CA ASN A 753 -4.71 4.18 -19.49
C ASN A 753 -3.89 2.92 -19.74
N THR A 754 -4.06 1.92 -18.88
CA THR A 754 -3.31 0.66 -18.98
C THR A 754 -4.24 -0.56 -18.99
N ASN A 755 -3.72 -1.67 -19.50
CA ASN A 755 -4.41 -2.96 -19.50
C ASN A 755 -3.42 -4.06 -19.04
N TYR A 756 -3.89 -4.92 -18.15
CA TYR A 756 -3.16 -6.08 -17.65
C TYR A 756 -3.87 -7.38 -18.02
N ASP A 757 -3.10 -8.37 -18.42
CA ASP A 757 -3.52 -9.75 -18.59
C ASP A 757 -2.50 -10.67 -17.93
N GLY A 758 -2.98 -11.65 -17.13
CA GLY A 758 -2.07 -12.57 -16.45
C GLY A 758 -2.73 -13.84 -15.95
N VAL A 759 -1.89 -14.86 -15.77
CA VAL A 759 -2.25 -16.13 -15.16
C VAL A 759 -1.36 -16.35 -13.94
N GLU A 760 -1.97 -16.80 -12.85
CA GLU A 760 -1.30 -17.13 -11.62
C GLU A 760 -1.58 -18.57 -11.22
N VAL A 761 -0.53 -19.32 -10.91
CA VAL A 761 -0.59 -20.65 -10.31
C VAL A 761 -0.10 -20.54 -8.88
N THR A 762 -0.92 -20.92 -7.89
CA THR A 762 -0.58 -20.84 -6.47
C THR A 762 -0.58 -22.21 -5.80
N ALA A 763 0.28 -22.40 -4.82
CA ALA A 763 0.30 -23.57 -3.95
C ALA A 763 0.54 -23.14 -2.52
N ASN A 764 -0.42 -23.39 -1.62
CA ASN A 764 -0.37 -23.00 -0.23
C ASN A 764 -0.62 -24.21 0.67
N LYS A 765 0.30 -24.49 1.57
CA LYS A 765 0.22 -25.57 2.57
C LYS A 765 0.31 -24.96 3.96
N ARG A 766 -0.74 -25.11 4.74
CA ARG A 766 -0.72 -24.76 6.18
C ARG A 766 0.22 -25.67 6.95
N PHE A 767 0.77 -25.16 8.06
CA PHE A 767 1.65 -25.95 8.91
C PHE A 767 0.92 -27.22 9.40
N SER A 768 1.44 -28.34 8.99
CA SER A 768 0.97 -29.67 9.44
C SER A 768 2.00 -30.71 9.03
N LYS A 769 2.13 -31.82 9.80
CA LYS A 769 3.16 -32.82 9.57
C LYS A 769 4.56 -32.19 9.45
N ASN A 770 4.83 -31.22 10.32
CA ASN A 770 6.11 -30.51 10.49
C ASN A 770 6.55 -29.62 9.34
N TRP A 771 5.69 -29.27 8.36
CA TRP A 771 6.05 -28.35 7.30
C TRP A 771 4.93 -27.47 6.80
N GLN A 772 5.31 -26.31 6.29
CA GLN A 772 4.42 -25.35 5.61
C GLN A 772 5.07 -24.78 4.36
N MET A 773 4.26 -24.26 3.45
CA MET A 773 4.72 -23.70 2.18
C MET A 773 3.73 -22.64 1.65
N VAL A 774 4.27 -21.57 1.12
CA VAL A 774 3.56 -20.57 0.30
C VAL A 774 4.36 -20.39 -0.98
N GLY A 775 3.72 -20.51 -2.14
CA GLY A 775 4.42 -20.32 -3.40
C GLY A 775 3.49 -20.17 -4.59
N GLY A 776 4.05 -19.75 -5.69
CA GLY A 776 3.34 -19.62 -6.97
C GLY A 776 4.19 -19.10 -8.10
N LEU A 777 3.61 -19.19 -9.29
CA LEU A 777 4.14 -18.69 -10.55
C LEU A 777 3.12 -17.71 -11.13
N THR A 778 3.56 -16.50 -11.41
CA THR A 778 2.76 -15.47 -12.08
C THR A 778 3.35 -15.22 -13.47
N ILE A 779 2.51 -15.27 -14.50
CA ILE A 779 2.86 -14.90 -15.87
C ILE A 779 1.86 -13.84 -16.30
N GLY A 780 2.32 -12.61 -16.52
CA GLY A 780 1.42 -11.49 -16.83
C GLY A 780 2.12 -10.34 -17.52
N ARG A 781 1.33 -9.38 -17.98
CA ARG A 781 1.86 -8.23 -18.69
C ARG A 781 0.91 -7.03 -18.57
N ASN A 782 1.42 -5.90 -18.08
CA ASN A 782 0.73 -4.62 -18.04
C ASN A 782 1.20 -3.73 -19.20
N LYS A 783 0.29 -3.18 -19.99
CA LYS A 783 0.58 -2.37 -21.17
C LYS A 783 -0.17 -1.04 -21.15
N GLY A 784 0.46 0.02 -21.64
CA GLY A 784 -0.12 1.35 -21.79
C GLY A 784 0.92 2.43 -21.98
N GLY A 785 0.53 3.68 -21.85
CA GLY A 785 1.43 4.82 -21.87
C GLY A 785 2.32 4.83 -20.63
N ILE A 786 3.61 4.99 -20.84
CA ILE A 786 4.60 5.08 -19.78
C ILE A 786 4.84 6.55 -19.47
N ASN A 787 4.67 6.93 -18.21
CA ASN A 787 5.08 8.22 -17.73
C ASN A 787 6.52 8.14 -17.20
N THR A 788 7.49 8.62 -17.97
CA THR A 788 8.92 8.51 -17.65
C THR A 788 9.43 9.57 -16.68
N GLY A 789 8.62 10.55 -16.31
CA GLY A 789 9.06 11.74 -15.53
C GLY A 789 8.96 11.63 -14.02
N GLY A 790 8.39 10.59 -13.51
CA GLY A 790 8.28 10.37 -12.07
C GLY A 790 8.89 9.06 -11.66
N SER A 791 9.71 9.04 -10.64
CA SER A 791 10.22 7.87 -9.94
C SER A 791 10.23 6.56 -10.73
N SER A 792 11.34 5.86 -10.78
CA SER A 792 11.58 4.55 -11.40
C SER A 792 10.62 3.41 -10.99
N THR A 793 9.57 3.70 -10.27
CA THR A 793 8.64 2.75 -9.65
C THR A 793 7.32 2.57 -10.40
N GLY A 794 7.26 2.97 -11.68
CA GLY A 794 6.09 2.67 -12.51
C GLY A 794 4.93 3.62 -12.31
N ASN A 795 3.97 3.43 -13.11
CA ASN A 795 2.70 4.12 -13.28
C ASN A 795 2.30 5.06 -12.11
N THR A 796 2.52 6.35 -12.29
CA THR A 796 2.12 7.41 -11.35
C THR A 796 0.59 7.67 -11.39
N SER A 797 -0.20 6.66 -11.67
CA SER A 797 -1.66 6.71 -11.73
C SER A 797 -2.35 7.04 -10.40
N SER A 798 -1.61 7.52 -9.43
CA SER A 798 -2.08 7.90 -8.10
C SER A 798 -2.92 9.17 -8.04
N GLY A 799 -3.22 9.77 -9.17
CA GLY A 799 -3.81 11.10 -9.17
C GLY A 799 -2.78 12.22 -8.93
N GLN A 800 -1.49 11.88 -8.81
CA GLN A 800 -0.45 12.86 -9.03
C GLN A 800 -0.44 13.19 -10.51
N SER A 801 -0.62 14.46 -10.83
CA SER A 801 -0.38 14.92 -12.19
C SER A 801 1.03 14.49 -12.58
N SER A 802 1.16 13.91 -13.77
CA SER A 802 2.44 13.73 -14.41
C SER A 802 3.15 15.09 -14.39
N THR A 803 4.36 15.13 -13.85
CA THR A 803 5.22 16.32 -13.96
C THR A 803 5.66 16.57 -15.40
N LEU A 804 5.38 15.60 -16.30
CA LEU A 804 5.67 15.69 -17.72
C LEU A 804 4.49 16.30 -18.47
N ASP A 805 4.80 17.30 -19.28
CA ASP A 805 3.87 17.85 -20.24
C ASP A 805 3.57 16.81 -21.33
N LEU A 806 2.33 16.33 -21.37
CA LEU A 806 1.86 15.40 -22.41
C LEU A 806 1.63 16.08 -23.79
N ASN A 807 1.76 17.41 -23.89
CA ASN A 807 1.82 18.11 -25.16
C ASN A 807 3.22 18.10 -25.78
N ASP A 808 4.28 17.83 -24.99
CA ASP A 808 5.60 17.57 -25.54
C ASP A 808 5.63 16.17 -26.19
N PRO A 809 5.78 16.07 -27.53
CA PRO A 809 5.80 14.78 -28.21
C PRO A 809 6.93 13.85 -27.73
N ASN A 810 8.04 14.40 -27.18
CA ASN A 810 9.12 13.56 -26.65
C ASN A 810 8.69 12.75 -25.42
N ASN A 811 7.69 13.23 -24.67
CA ASN A 811 7.17 12.55 -23.49
C ASN A 811 6.19 11.41 -23.83
N THR A 812 5.66 11.40 -25.06
CA THR A 812 4.68 10.38 -25.51
C THR A 812 5.22 9.50 -26.64
N LEU A 813 6.31 9.93 -27.29
CA LEU A 813 6.93 9.17 -28.37
C LEU A 813 7.70 7.97 -27.82
N TYR A 814 7.48 6.78 -28.39
CA TYR A 814 8.11 5.52 -27.97
C TYR A 814 7.87 5.09 -26.53
N THR A 815 6.92 5.70 -25.83
CA THR A 815 6.63 5.42 -24.42
C THR A 815 5.36 4.60 -24.20
N ASN A 816 4.76 4.03 -25.24
CA ASN A 816 3.65 3.08 -25.13
C ASN A 816 4.19 1.64 -25.22
N GLY A 817 4.03 0.88 -24.14
CA GLY A 817 4.59 -0.48 -24.06
C GLY A 817 4.26 -1.17 -22.75
N VAL A 818 5.16 -2.06 -22.33
CA VAL A 818 5.05 -2.74 -21.03
C VAL A 818 5.38 -1.74 -19.91
N VAL A 819 4.48 -1.59 -18.96
CA VAL A 819 4.50 -0.51 -17.97
C VAL A 819 5.01 -1.02 -16.62
N GLY A 820 5.84 -0.22 -15.97
CA GLY A 820 6.18 -0.36 -14.56
C GLY A 820 7.15 -1.47 -14.21
N ASN A 821 7.06 -1.90 -12.96
CA ASN A 821 7.85 -3.00 -12.40
C ASN A 821 7.28 -4.37 -12.78
N ASP A 822 6.58 -4.46 -13.91
CA ASP A 822 5.88 -5.66 -14.33
C ASP A 822 6.89 -6.71 -14.83
N SER A 823 7.23 -7.66 -13.95
CA SER A 823 7.97 -8.85 -14.36
C SER A 823 7.03 -9.82 -15.07
N VAL A 824 7.27 -10.06 -16.36
CA VAL A 824 6.44 -10.95 -17.18
C VAL A 824 6.32 -12.34 -16.57
N VAL A 825 7.36 -12.83 -15.89
CA VAL A 825 7.36 -14.11 -15.19
C VAL A 825 7.94 -13.89 -13.79
N ALA A 826 7.19 -14.27 -12.76
CA ALA A 826 7.65 -14.23 -11.38
C ALA A 826 7.35 -15.53 -10.66
N PHE A 827 8.38 -16.16 -10.11
CA PHE A 827 8.27 -17.37 -9.31
C PHE A 827 8.62 -17.06 -7.84
N ARG A 828 7.82 -17.58 -6.93
CA ARG A 828 8.01 -17.43 -5.49
C ARG A 828 7.77 -18.75 -4.81
N LEU A 829 8.64 -19.09 -3.86
CA LEU A 829 8.49 -20.29 -3.04
C LEU A 829 9.13 -20.03 -1.68
N SER A 830 8.34 -20.14 -0.63
CA SER A 830 8.79 -20.00 0.74
C SER A 830 8.22 -21.10 1.60
N GLY A 831 8.98 -21.58 2.55
CA GLY A 831 8.50 -22.64 3.43
C GLY A 831 9.42 -22.88 4.61
N SER A 832 8.92 -23.69 5.55
CA SER A 832 9.68 -24.15 6.69
C SER A 832 9.40 -25.61 6.96
N TYR A 833 10.39 -26.29 7.54
CA TYR A 833 10.31 -27.66 8.03
C TYR A 833 10.85 -27.74 9.46
N GLN A 834 10.07 -28.33 10.34
CA GLN A 834 10.45 -28.55 11.73
C GLN A 834 10.98 -29.97 11.89
N PHE A 835 12.28 -30.08 12.15
CA PHE A 835 12.95 -31.33 12.44
C PHE A 835 12.65 -31.81 13.87
N PRO A 836 12.97 -33.07 14.23
CA PRO A 836 13.02 -33.53 15.62
C PRO A 836 13.85 -32.54 16.48
N TRP A 837 13.59 -32.48 17.78
CA TRP A 837 14.22 -31.56 18.75
C TRP A 837 13.87 -30.07 18.56
N ALA A 838 12.73 -29.78 17.90
CA ALA A 838 12.25 -28.42 17.65
C ALA A 838 13.20 -27.53 16.83
N ILE A 839 14.08 -28.11 16.03
CA ILE A 839 14.92 -27.38 15.07
C ILE A 839 14.06 -27.05 13.84
N THR A 840 13.93 -25.78 13.51
CA THR A 840 13.22 -25.34 12.30
C THR A 840 14.21 -24.84 11.25
N MET A 841 14.08 -25.36 10.02
CA MET A 841 14.77 -24.84 8.85
C MET A 841 13.75 -24.17 7.94
N ALA A 842 14.06 -22.96 7.47
CA ALA A 842 13.20 -22.20 6.59
C ALA A 842 13.99 -21.55 5.45
N GLY A 843 13.30 -21.34 4.33
CA GLY A 843 13.89 -20.70 3.16
C GLY A 843 12.87 -19.98 2.30
N SER A 844 13.36 -19.02 1.55
CA SER A 844 12.59 -18.27 0.54
C SER A 844 13.39 -18.20 -0.76
N LEU A 845 12.72 -18.50 -1.87
CA LEU A 845 13.22 -18.32 -3.24
C LEU A 845 12.29 -17.35 -3.96
N VAL A 846 12.86 -16.27 -4.47
CA VAL A 846 12.17 -15.28 -5.31
C VAL A 846 12.97 -15.18 -6.62
N SER A 847 12.29 -15.41 -7.75
CA SER A 847 12.86 -15.28 -9.09
C SER A 847 11.92 -14.43 -9.94
N ASN A 848 12.45 -13.40 -10.55
CA ASN A 848 11.71 -12.52 -11.47
C ASN A 848 12.37 -12.57 -12.84
N GLY A 849 11.58 -12.56 -13.91
CA GLY A 849 12.02 -12.61 -15.30
C GLY A 849 12.65 -11.31 -15.82
N GLY A 850 13.08 -10.44 -14.92
CA GLY A 850 13.57 -9.11 -15.27
C GLY A 850 12.42 -8.09 -15.42
N TYR A 851 12.74 -6.85 -15.18
CA TYR A 851 11.80 -5.74 -15.42
C TYR A 851 11.93 -5.25 -16.85
N PRO A 852 10.86 -4.67 -17.44
CA PRO A 852 10.98 -3.94 -18.67
C PRO A 852 12.04 -2.86 -18.53
N TYR A 853 12.93 -2.81 -19.49
CA TYR A 853 13.91 -1.71 -19.56
C TYR A 853 13.62 -0.82 -20.76
N TYR A 854 13.94 0.44 -20.63
CA TYR A 854 13.95 1.38 -21.73
C TYR A 854 15.37 1.95 -21.89
N SER A 855 15.75 2.17 -23.15
CA SER A 855 16.99 2.85 -23.44
C SER A 855 16.71 4.33 -23.63
N SER A 856 17.41 5.19 -22.92
CA SER A 856 17.41 6.63 -23.17
C SER A 856 18.65 6.99 -24.02
N TYR A 857 18.43 7.76 -25.06
CA TYR A 857 19.51 8.31 -25.85
C TYR A 857 19.60 9.82 -25.62
N ALA A 858 20.71 10.25 -25.03
CA ALA A 858 20.95 11.67 -24.80
C ALA A 858 21.38 12.35 -26.10
N VAL A 859 20.54 13.21 -26.64
CA VAL A 859 20.86 14.03 -27.79
C VAL A 859 21.61 15.25 -27.29
N SER A 860 22.94 15.32 -27.58
CA SER A 860 23.77 16.44 -27.16
C SER A 860 23.47 17.72 -27.96
N ALA A 861 23.54 18.86 -27.29
CA ALA A 861 23.30 20.20 -27.84
C ALA A 861 24.02 20.54 -29.17
N PRO A 862 25.16 19.95 -29.58
CA PRO A 862 25.74 20.20 -30.89
C PRO A 862 24.86 19.85 -32.08
N CYS A 863 23.94 18.88 -31.95
CA CYS A 863 22.96 18.59 -33.00
C CYS A 863 21.95 19.74 -33.20
N CYS A 864 21.64 20.49 -32.16
CA CYS A 864 20.74 21.63 -32.19
C CYS A 864 21.46 22.92 -32.72
N ARG A 865 22.77 23.07 -32.48
CA ARG A 865 23.55 24.22 -33.01
C ARG A 865 23.70 24.18 -34.51
N ARG A 866 23.80 23.06 -35.18
CA ARG A 866 23.91 22.98 -36.65
C ARG A 866 22.67 23.49 -37.38
N LEU A 867 21.51 23.56 -36.73
CA LEU A 867 20.32 24.17 -37.31
C LEU A 867 20.33 25.71 -37.20
N ARG A 868 21.06 26.30 -36.25
CA ARG A 868 21.25 27.78 -36.17
C ARG A 868 22.20 28.30 -37.22
N ASP A 869 23.25 27.56 -37.57
CA ASP A 869 24.28 28.05 -38.53
C ASP A 869 23.88 27.85 -40.01
N ARG A 870 22.82 27.14 -40.34
CA ARG A 870 22.30 27.04 -41.71
C ARG A 870 21.30 28.14 -42.10
N ARG A 871 21.05 29.11 -41.23
CA ARG A 871 20.23 30.30 -41.49
C ARG A 871 21.07 31.60 -41.49
N LYS A 872 22.34 31.55 -41.93
CA LYS A 872 23.12 32.72 -42.38
C LYS A 872 23.30 32.66 -43.88
#